data_e02522c3827ccb09cba7aa4ae9299c13
#
_entry.id   e02522c3827ccb09cba7aa4ae9299c13
#
_cell.length_a   1.000
_cell.length_b   1.000
_cell.length_c   1.000
_cell.angle_alpha   90.00
_cell.angle_beta   90.00
_cell.angle_gamma   90.00
#
_symmetry.space_group_name_H-M   'P 1'
#
loop_
_entity.id
_entity.type
_entity.pdbx_description
1 polymer ?
#
loop_
_entity_poly.entity_id
_entity_poly.type
_entity_poly.pdbx_seq_one_letter_code
_entity_poly.pdbx_strand_id
1 'polypeptide(L)'
;MPDITQLLNTGSSANRVDIAIVAEGYTQAERAKFIADANTFLTTFLGSDNARLNAPFSTYNGFFNANALFFASAQSGTDQPNNGISVNTYFNASQHGSDGRLLYGDSGTVEIEVGRALSANAHELIIVLVNTPLYGGAGGGIAWASAGNSAASELALHEIGHSFADLQDEYVDSAVAPSFPLDALSFLNSAHVTDSLSRIPWSAWMGYNDGELGAIGTYQGGYYRASGVWRATQNSKMLSLGVPFSAPEKEAFALHYYQAIGDYLSVVSQIPGIYQPVTPNNALFSFTWSANGKTSIKTDGSYFDAYSAGLIDKSGSLSLTTIDNTGTIRKNLSATQQKETIGVNTPVKQLGESTYVVTQTDKGSILQFDSKDNQVDLQDIKLGQSIYVDGGPGADVIKIPVKLADTTHFSIAQMSNGTLILGENLGLTLATHQIESIQFQDFAVNPDIHQNAKSLNKVDLKNLEDLYVAYFNRIPEANGLNYWISQMKAGMTLEQVGNAFYSAAISFPELTGYRSGMSSTEFVNLIYKNALGRKDGADPEGMTYWTTQLDSGKESKGSMVHTIIDTAHTFKGNAEWGWVADLLDNKGMLSDLFAVQWGLNYLSSEESITNGMKLASLVNPTGISDALNLIGIADAQIQFI
;
A
#
# COMPACT_ATOMS: atom_id res chain seq x y z
N MET A 1 20.40 -28.89 -17.58
CA MET A 1 19.77 -28.02 -16.57
C MET A 1 18.52 -27.42 -17.19
N PRO A 2 17.45 -27.24 -16.46
CA PRO A 2 16.23 -26.58 -16.97
C PRO A 2 16.55 -25.14 -17.36
N ASP A 3 15.66 -24.56 -18.17
CA ASP A 3 15.63 -23.13 -18.40
C ASP A 3 14.75 -22.51 -17.30
N ILE A 4 15.34 -21.61 -16.48
CA ILE A 4 14.69 -21.02 -15.32
C ILE A 4 14.23 -19.61 -15.67
N THR A 5 12.96 -19.31 -15.39
CA THR A 5 12.39 -17.96 -15.52
C THR A 5 11.81 -17.53 -14.17
N GLN A 6 12.32 -16.44 -13.60
CA GLN A 6 11.75 -15.86 -12.37
C GLN A 6 10.40 -15.20 -12.71
N LEU A 7 9.33 -15.65 -12.05
CA LEU A 7 7.96 -15.13 -12.22
C LEU A 7 7.58 -14.11 -11.16
N LEU A 8 8.05 -14.31 -9.93
CA LEU A 8 7.78 -13.44 -8.78
C LEU A 8 9.02 -13.35 -7.90
N ASN A 9 9.36 -12.13 -7.50
CA ASN A 9 10.40 -11.87 -6.51
C ASN A 9 9.92 -10.82 -5.51
N THR A 10 9.65 -11.23 -4.28
CA THR A 10 9.24 -10.35 -3.18
C THR A 10 10.35 -10.18 -2.14
N GLY A 11 11.46 -10.90 -2.28
CA GLY A 11 12.60 -10.80 -1.37
C GLY A 11 13.55 -12.00 -1.46
N SER A 12 14.45 -12.09 -0.48
CA SER A 12 15.41 -13.18 -0.39
C SER A 12 14.73 -14.51 -0.11
N SER A 13 15.15 -15.59 -0.78
CA SER A 13 14.72 -16.96 -0.49
C SER A 13 14.97 -17.41 0.95
N ALA A 14 15.87 -16.74 1.67
CA ALA A 14 16.13 -17.05 3.08
C ALA A 14 14.94 -16.69 4.02
N ASN A 15 14.01 -15.87 3.56
CA ASN A 15 12.84 -15.44 4.32
C ASN A 15 11.58 -15.32 3.46
N ARG A 16 11.46 -16.18 2.46
CA ARG A 16 10.27 -16.36 1.61
C ARG A 16 9.98 -17.84 1.45
N VAL A 17 8.75 -18.14 1.09
CA VAL A 17 8.34 -19.44 0.59
C VAL A 17 8.57 -19.43 -0.93
N ASP A 18 9.46 -20.24 -1.42
CA ASP A 18 9.81 -20.28 -2.84
C ASP A 18 9.02 -21.37 -3.56
N ILE A 19 8.29 -20.97 -4.60
CA ILE A 19 7.46 -21.83 -5.43
C ILE A 19 8.27 -22.22 -6.68
N ALA A 20 8.50 -23.52 -6.87
CA ALA A 20 9.02 -24.08 -8.11
C ALA A 20 7.85 -24.59 -8.96
N ILE A 21 7.55 -23.91 -10.07
CA ILE A 21 6.55 -24.33 -11.06
C ILE A 21 7.27 -25.08 -12.16
N VAL A 22 7.02 -26.37 -12.31
CA VAL A 22 7.76 -27.29 -13.17
C VAL A 22 6.92 -27.66 -14.39
N ALA A 23 7.52 -27.59 -15.58
CA ALA A 23 6.89 -27.99 -16.83
C ALA A 23 6.87 -29.52 -17.01
N GLU A 24 5.70 -30.07 -17.33
CA GLU A 24 5.59 -31.46 -17.76
C GLU A 24 4.69 -31.59 -18.99
N GLY A 25 5.14 -32.39 -19.97
CA GLY A 25 4.42 -32.57 -21.24
C GLY A 25 4.43 -31.37 -22.18
N TYR A 26 5.33 -30.41 -21.98
CA TYR A 26 5.56 -29.32 -22.93
C TYR A 26 6.82 -29.60 -23.76
N THR A 27 6.70 -29.54 -25.08
CA THR A 27 7.83 -29.60 -25.99
C THR A 27 8.63 -28.29 -25.98
N GLN A 28 9.85 -28.31 -26.56
CA GLN A 28 10.68 -27.11 -26.70
C GLN A 28 9.94 -25.95 -27.41
N ALA A 29 9.09 -26.25 -28.40
CA ALA A 29 8.30 -25.25 -29.10
C ALA A 29 7.17 -24.65 -28.24
N GLU A 30 6.78 -25.33 -27.18
CA GLU A 30 5.71 -24.92 -26.28
C GLU A 30 6.21 -24.17 -25.02
N ARG A 31 7.51 -23.83 -24.97
CA ARG A 31 8.08 -23.10 -23.83
C ARG A 31 7.30 -21.80 -23.49
N ALA A 32 6.94 -21.02 -24.52
CA ALA A 32 6.19 -19.79 -24.31
C ALA A 32 4.79 -20.05 -23.74
N LYS A 33 4.14 -21.14 -24.16
CA LYS A 33 2.86 -21.60 -23.60
C LYS A 33 3.00 -21.96 -22.12
N PHE A 34 4.04 -22.74 -21.75
CA PHE A 34 4.28 -23.08 -20.34
C PHE A 34 4.45 -21.83 -19.47
N ILE A 35 5.24 -20.84 -19.89
CA ILE A 35 5.43 -19.61 -19.12
C ILE A 35 4.10 -18.85 -18.98
N ALA A 36 3.26 -18.81 -20.01
CA ALA A 36 1.94 -18.20 -19.93
C ALA A 36 1.00 -18.96 -18.96
N ASP A 37 0.99 -20.28 -19.03
CA ASP A 37 0.22 -21.16 -18.14
C ASP A 37 0.67 -20.99 -16.68
N ALA A 38 1.99 -20.95 -16.42
CA ALA A 38 2.58 -20.74 -15.11
C ALA A 38 2.24 -19.36 -14.52
N ASN A 39 2.28 -18.29 -15.33
CA ASN A 39 1.85 -16.95 -14.89
C ASN A 39 0.36 -16.91 -14.57
N THR A 40 -0.49 -17.52 -15.40
CA THR A 40 -1.94 -17.60 -15.16
C THR A 40 -2.24 -18.35 -13.86
N PHE A 41 -1.56 -19.48 -13.65
CA PHE A 41 -1.65 -20.24 -12.41
C PHE A 41 -1.25 -19.39 -11.21
N LEU A 42 -0.09 -18.74 -11.26
CA LEU A 42 0.43 -17.91 -10.16
C LEU A 42 -0.48 -16.73 -9.83
N THR A 43 -1.02 -16.07 -10.85
CA THR A 43 -1.98 -14.96 -10.67
C THR A 43 -3.26 -15.43 -10.00
N THR A 44 -3.79 -16.60 -10.39
CA THR A 44 -4.98 -17.19 -9.75
C THR A 44 -4.67 -17.62 -8.31
N PHE A 45 -3.47 -18.11 -8.06
CA PHE A 45 -3.03 -18.65 -6.78
C PHE A 45 -2.78 -17.55 -5.73
N LEU A 46 -2.07 -16.46 -6.11
CA LEU A 46 -1.68 -15.38 -5.19
C LEU A 46 -2.49 -14.09 -5.36
N GLY A 47 -3.28 -13.96 -6.42
CA GLY A 47 -3.97 -12.72 -6.76
C GLY A 47 -5.15 -12.41 -5.85
N SER A 48 -5.41 -11.12 -5.64
CA SER A 48 -6.54 -10.62 -4.83
C SER A 48 -7.91 -10.83 -5.46
N ASP A 49 -7.97 -10.96 -6.79
CA ASP A 49 -9.24 -11.07 -7.53
C ASP A 49 -10.04 -12.34 -7.18
N ASN A 50 -9.35 -13.37 -6.68
CA ASN A 50 -9.95 -14.62 -6.22
C ASN A 50 -9.72 -14.87 -4.71
N ALA A 51 -9.54 -13.81 -3.91
CA ALA A 51 -9.19 -13.91 -2.48
C ALA A 51 -10.17 -14.78 -1.68
N ARG A 52 -11.43 -14.87 -2.11
CA ARG A 52 -12.41 -15.79 -1.49
C ARG A 52 -11.96 -17.25 -1.55
N LEU A 53 -11.43 -17.72 -2.67
CA LEU A 53 -11.11 -19.13 -2.91
C LEU A 53 -9.64 -19.48 -2.62
N ASN A 54 -8.73 -18.51 -2.75
CA ASN A 54 -7.30 -18.75 -2.63
C ASN A 54 -6.66 -18.21 -1.32
N ALA A 55 -7.45 -17.57 -0.42
CA ALA A 55 -6.93 -17.26 0.91
C ALA A 55 -6.58 -18.57 1.66
N PRO A 56 -5.42 -18.61 2.39
CA PRO A 56 -4.63 -17.48 2.83
C PRO A 56 -3.49 -17.05 1.88
N PHE A 57 -3.30 -17.70 0.73
CA PHE A 57 -2.20 -17.38 -0.20
C PHE A 57 -2.26 -15.94 -0.69
N SER A 58 -3.44 -15.44 -1.08
CA SER A 58 -3.63 -14.04 -1.47
C SER A 58 -3.42 -13.05 -0.31
N THR A 59 -3.74 -13.43 0.91
CA THR A 59 -3.52 -12.62 2.11
C THR A 59 -2.02 -12.42 2.36
N TYR A 60 -1.24 -13.50 2.23
CA TYR A 60 0.19 -13.52 2.50
C TYR A 60 1.04 -13.47 1.22
N ASN A 61 0.53 -12.90 0.13
CA ASN A 61 1.18 -12.91 -1.18
C ASN A 61 2.64 -12.38 -1.18
N GLY A 62 2.97 -11.41 -0.32
CA GLY A 62 4.32 -10.92 -0.13
C GLY A 62 5.30 -11.94 0.50
N PHE A 63 4.81 -13.08 0.97
CA PHE A 63 5.65 -14.14 1.55
C PHE A 63 6.23 -15.08 0.51
N PHE A 64 5.87 -14.93 -0.78
CA PHE A 64 6.22 -15.89 -1.82
C PHE A 64 7.16 -15.31 -2.86
N ASN A 65 8.10 -16.13 -3.30
CA ASN A 65 8.76 -16.02 -4.60
C ASN A 65 8.28 -17.14 -5.53
N ALA A 66 8.50 -17.02 -6.84
CA ALA A 66 8.16 -18.09 -7.78
C ALA A 66 9.13 -18.15 -8.96
N ASN A 67 9.56 -19.35 -9.30
CA ASN A 67 10.37 -19.67 -10.46
C ASN A 67 9.67 -20.70 -11.34
N ALA A 68 9.64 -20.48 -12.65
CA ALA A 68 9.23 -21.46 -13.63
C ALA A 68 10.46 -22.24 -14.12
N LEU A 69 10.42 -23.56 -14.01
CA LEU A 69 11.47 -24.49 -14.42
C LEU A 69 10.99 -25.26 -15.66
N PHE A 70 11.55 -24.94 -16.80
CA PHE A 70 11.18 -25.56 -18.06
C PHE A 70 12.07 -26.75 -18.40
N PHE A 71 11.46 -27.93 -18.40
CA PHE A 71 12.05 -29.18 -18.89
C PHE A 71 11.32 -29.61 -20.17
N ALA A 72 12.02 -29.63 -21.31
CA ALA A 72 11.40 -29.96 -22.58
C ALA A 72 11.08 -31.45 -22.67
N SER A 73 9.84 -31.82 -22.82
CA SER A 73 9.39 -33.15 -23.16
C SER A 73 9.61 -33.46 -24.64
N ALA A 74 9.83 -34.71 -24.95
CA ALA A 74 9.97 -35.16 -26.34
C ALA A 74 8.64 -35.07 -27.12
N GLN A 75 7.53 -35.26 -26.44
CA GLN A 75 6.17 -35.17 -26.98
C GLN A 75 5.29 -34.30 -26.08
N SER A 76 4.27 -33.70 -26.68
CA SER A 76 3.30 -32.87 -25.99
C SER A 76 2.18 -33.69 -25.34
N GLY A 77 1.73 -33.30 -24.14
CA GLY A 77 0.60 -33.92 -23.47
C GLY A 77 0.99 -34.82 -22.30
N THR A 78 0.14 -35.80 -22.00
CA THR A 78 0.31 -36.79 -20.92
C THR A 78 -0.22 -38.16 -21.36
N ASP A 79 0.26 -39.22 -20.74
CA ASP A 79 -0.27 -40.57 -20.92
C ASP A 79 -1.73 -40.63 -20.47
N GLN A 80 -2.54 -41.32 -21.28
CA GLN A 80 -3.97 -41.57 -21.00
C GLN A 80 -4.27 -43.05 -21.23
N PRO A 81 -3.94 -43.93 -20.30
CA PRO A 81 -4.06 -45.39 -20.48
C PRO A 81 -5.49 -45.82 -20.85
N ASN A 82 -6.51 -45.16 -20.26
CA ASN A 82 -7.91 -45.45 -20.55
C ASN A 82 -8.32 -45.14 -21.99
N ASN A 83 -7.57 -44.27 -22.67
CA ASN A 83 -7.79 -43.86 -24.06
C ASN A 83 -6.76 -44.50 -25.03
N GLY A 84 -5.86 -45.35 -24.53
CA GLY A 84 -4.79 -45.98 -25.32
C GLY A 84 -3.76 -44.97 -25.83
N ILE A 85 -3.61 -43.81 -25.18
CA ILE A 85 -2.64 -42.78 -25.55
C ILE A 85 -1.40 -42.93 -24.67
N SER A 86 -0.23 -43.03 -25.30
CA SER A 86 1.07 -43.01 -24.64
C SER A 86 1.96 -41.98 -25.31
N VAL A 87 2.60 -41.13 -24.51
CA VAL A 87 3.46 -40.04 -24.94
C VAL A 87 4.78 -40.05 -24.13
N ASN A 88 5.86 -39.67 -24.76
CA ASN A 88 7.18 -39.60 -24.11
C ASN A 88 7.38 -38.22 -23.53
N THR A 89 7.11 -38.06 -22.25
CA THR A 89 7.25 -36.79 -21.51
C THR A 89 8.42 -36.85 -20.52
N TYR A 90 8.84 -35.69 -19.97
CA TYR A 90 10.10 -35.63 -19.21
C TYR A 90 9.98 -36.36 -17.85
N PHE A 91 8.84 -36.19 -17.16
CA PHE A 91 8.58 -36.80 -15.85
C PHE A 91 7.52 -37.90 -15.90
N ASN A 92 7.21 -38.41 -17.10
CA ASN A 92 6.32 -39.55 -17.34
C ASN A 92 4.92 -39.38 -16.70
N ALA A 93 4.34 -38.18 -16.78
CA ALA A 93 3.00 -37.93 -16.22
C ALA A 93 1.94 -38.78 -16.93
N SER A 94 1.07 -39.41 -16.14
CA SER A 94 -0.03 -40.25 -16.61
C SER A 94 -1.30 -40.00 -15.82
N GLN A 95 -2.43 -40.16 -16.52
CA GLN A 95 -3.75 -40.20 -15.88
C GLN A 95 -4.05 -41.60 -15.36
N HIS A 96 -4.30 -41.72 -14.07
CA HIS A 96 -4.54 -42.97 -13.37
C HIS A 96 -6.01 -43.06 -12.89
N GLY A 97 -6.40 -44.27 -12.47
CA GLY A 97 -7.74 -44.55 -12.02
C GLY A 97 -8.72 -44.83 -13.18
N SER A 98 -9.88 -45.39 -12.85
CA SER A 98 -10.92 -45.75 -13.84
C SER A 98 -11.55 -44.54 -14.52
N ASP A 99 -11.53 -43.37 -13.85
CA ASP A 99 -12.04 -42.09 -14.34
C ASP A 99 -10.95 -41.12 -14.84
N GLY A 100 -9.67 -41.52 -14.74
CA GLY A 100 -8.53 -40.72 -15.19
C GLY A 100 -8.27 -39.43 -14.40
N ARG A 101 -8.89 -39.25 -13.22
CA ARG A 101 -8.76 -38.01 -12.44
C ARG A 101 -7.43 -37.89 -11.70
N LEU A 102 -6.78 -38.98 -11.37
CA LEU A 102 -5.52 -39.00 -10.65
C LEU A 102 -4.38 -38.78 -11.64
N LEU A 103 -3.76 -37.60 -11.61
CA LEU A 103 -2.71 -37.18 -12.54
C LEU A 103 -1.40 -36.99 -11.78
N TYR A 104 -0.41 -37.83 -12.04
CA TYR A 104 0.95 -37.70 -11.51
C TYR A 104 1.98 -38.44 -12.37
N GLY A 105 3.26 -38.15 -12.12
CA GLY A 105 4.39 -38.79 -12.78
C GLY A 105 5.48 -39.16 -11.78
N ASP A 106 6.72 -39.13 -12.22
CA ASP A 106 7.89 -39.47 -11.41
C ASP A 106 8.30 -38.31 -10.49
N SER A 107 7.64 -38.23 -9.32
CA SER A 107 7.90 -37.22 -8.29
C SER A 107 9.36 -37.26 -7.80
N GLY A 108 9.99 -38.46 -7.73
CA GLY A 108 11.39 -38.57 -7.31
C GLY A 108 12.36 -37.91 -8.30
N THR A 109 12.11 -38.05 -9.59
CA THR A 109 12.88 -37.34 -10.62
C THR A 109 12.63 -35.83 -10.56
N VAL A 110 11.39 -35.38 -10.32
CA VAL A 110 11.07 -33.95 -10.14
C VAL A 110 11.89 -33.35 -8.98
N GLU A 111 11.87 -33.98 -7.80
CA GLU A 111 12.63 -33.51 -6.62
C GLU A 111 14.14 -33.41 -6.92
N ILE A 112 14.71 -34.42 -7.55
CA ILE A 112 16.12 -34.44 -7.92
C ILE A 112 16.47 -33.30 -8.89
N GLU A 113 15.65 -33.10 -9.92
CA GLU A 113 15.94 -32.09 -10.95
C GLU A 113 15.70 -30.66 -10.44
N VAL A 114 14.69 -30.45 -9.61
CA VAL A 114 14.45 -29.16 -8.91
C VAL A 114 15.59 -28.86 -7.94
N GLY A 115 16.03 -29.85 -7.13
CA GLY A 115 17.13 -29.68 -6.18
C GLY A 115 18.50 -29.50 -6.85
N ARG A 116 18.65 -29.90 -8.13
CA ARG A 116 19.84 -29.57 -8.94
C ARG A 116 19.80 -28.17 -9.53
N ALA A 117 18.60 -27.66 -9.78
CA ALA A 117 18.35 -26.38 -10.42
C ALA A 117 18.31 -25.20 -9.44
N LEU A 118 17.78 -25.40 -8.25
CA LEU A 118 17.57 -24.40 -7.22
C LEU A 118 18.33 -24.77 -5.94
N SER A 119 18.64 -23.78 -5.10
CA SER A 119 19.19 -24.01 -3.76
C SER A 119 18.16 -24.67 -2.84
N ALA A 120 18.61 -25.31 -1.76
CA ALA A 120 17.76 -26.07 -0.84
C ALA A 120 16.62 -25.26 -0.20
N ASN A 121 16.81 -23.94 -0.07
CA ASN A 121 15.82 -22.98 0.46
C ASN A 121 15.20 -22.11 -0.64
N ALA A 122 15.02 -22.64 -1.83
CA ALA A 122 14.41 -21.93 -2.97
C ALA A 122 13.35 -22.80 -3.70
N HIS A 123 12.75 -23.78 -3.00
CA HIS A 123 11.73 -24.67 -3.55
C HIS A 123 10.92 -25.40 -2.46
N GLU A 124 10.45 -24.65 -1.44
CA GLU A 124 9.61 -25.22 -0.36
C GLU A 124 8.29 -25.74 -0.88
N LEU A 125 7.82 -25.24 -2.02
CA LEU A 125 6.59 -25.67 -2.68
C LEU A 125 6.87 -26.01 -4.13
N ILE A 126 6.68 -27.29 -4.51
CA ILE A 126 6.87 -27.76 -5.89
C ILE A 126 5.50 -28.06 -6.51
N ILE A 127 5.23 -27.44 -7.65
CA ILE A 127 3.99 -27.60 -8.43
C ILE A 127 4.35 -28.01 -9.84
N VAL A 128 3.90 -29.19 -10.28
CA VAL A 128 4.09 -29.65 -11.66
C VAL A 128 2.84 -29.31 -12.47
N LEU A 129 3.00 -28.42 -13.47
CA LEU A 129 1.95 -28.13 -14.45
C LEU A 129 2.07 -29.08 -15.64
N VAL A 130 1.07 -29.93 -15.81
CA VAL A 130 0.99 -30.91 -16.88
C VAL A 130 0.22 -30.32 -18.07
N ASN A 131 0.79 -30.36 -19.26
CA ASN A 131 0.21 -29.86 -20.50
C ASN A 131 -0.96 -30.73 -20.99
N THR A 132 -2.07 -30.70 -20.27
CA THR A 132 -3.28 -31.41 -20.64
C THR A 132 -4.53 -30.58 -20.33
N PRO A 133 -5.57 -30.61 -21.18
CA PRO A 133 -6.86 -29.94 -20.91
C PRO A 133 -7.78 -30.82 -20.04
N LEU A 134 -7.44 -32.07 -19.81
CA LEU A 134 -8.25 -32.98 -19.03
C LEU A 134 -8.14 -32.67 -17.55
N TYR A 135 -9.25 -32.80 -16.83
CA TYR A 135 -9.27 -32.66 -15.37
C TYR A 135 -8.38 -33.72 -14.72
N GLY A 136 -7.49 -33.30 -13.84
CA GLY A 136 -6.65 -34.22 -13.08
C GLY A 136 -5.65 -33.48 -12.19
N GLY A 137 -5.30 -34.13 -11.09
CA GLY A 137 -4.28 -33.70 -10.15
C GLY A 137 -3.93 -34.80 -9.17
N ALA A 138 -2.91 -34.59 -8.38
CA ALA A 138 -2.51 -35.44 -7.25
C ALA A 138 -1.65 -34.63 -6.28
N GLY A 139 -1.79 -34.90 -4.98
CA GLY A 139 -0.97 -34.36 -3.90
C GLY A 139 0.05 -35.38 -3.40
N GLY A 140 0.72 -35.02 -2.32
CA GLY A 140 1.83 -35.74 -1.71
C GLY A 140 2.92 -34.74 -1.35
N GLY A 141 4.20 -35.07 -1.52
CA GLY A 141 5.31 -34.11 -1.39
C GLY A 141 5.36 -33.06 -2.51
N ILE A 142 4.67 -33.32 -3.64
CA ILE A 142 4.61 -32.46 -4.84
C ILE A 142 3.15 -32.36 -5.27
N ALA A 143 2.70 -31.14 -5.63
CA ALA A 143 1.39 -30.94 -6.22
C ALA A 143 1.45 -31.07 -7.74
N TRP A 144 0.63 -31.96 -8.32
CA TRP A 144 0.45 -32.11 -9.76
C TRP A 144 -0.89 -31.52 -10.18
N ALA A 145 -0.89 -30.75 -11.26
CA ALA A 145 -2.12 -30.14 -11.78
C ALA A 145 -2.12 -30.03 -13.30
N SER A 146 -3.28 -30.24 -13.91
CA SER A 146 -3.49 -30.04 -15.34
C SER A 146 -3.53 -28.54 -15.66
N ALA A 147 -2.65 -28.03 -16.55
CA ALA A 147 -2.57 -26.62 -16.86
C ALA A 147 -3.74 -26.08 -17.71
N GLY A 148 -4.32 -26.93 -18.57
CA GLY A 148 -5.37 -26.53 -19.52
C GLY A 148 -6.80 -26.67 -19.01
N ASN A 149 -7.02 -27.03 -17.75
CA ASN A 149 -8.36 -27.20 -17.17
C ASN A 149 -8.76 -26.02 -16.29
N SER A 150 -10.00 -25.56 -16.39
CA SER A 150 -10.50 -24.41 -15.60
C SER A 150 -10.52 -24.66 -14.09
N ALA A 151 -10.56 -25.91 -13.64
CA ALA A 151 -10.50 -26.29 -12.23
C ALA A 151 -9.07 -26.54 -11.72
N ALA A 152 -8.05 -26.40 -12.57
CA ALA A 152 -6.66 -26.74 -12.24
C ALA A 152 -6.15 -26.03 -10.98
N SER A 153 -6.38 -24.72 -10.89
CA SER A 153 -5.92 -23.93 -9.74
C SER A 153 -6.63 -24.31 -8.44
N GLU A 154 -7.92 -24.62 -8.50
CA GLU A 154 -8.71 -25.09 -7.33
C GLU A 154 -8.23 -26.45 -6.84
N LEU A 155 -7.97 -27.36 -7.80
CA LEU A 155 -7.44 -28.68 -7.48
C LEU A 155 -6.03 -28.58 -6.90
N ALA A 156 -5.14 -27.78 -7.52
CA ALA A 156 -3.80 -27.58 -6.99
C ALA A 156 -3.81 -26.98 -5.57
N LEU A 157 -4.71 -26.05 -5.26
CA LEU A 157 -4.89 -25.50 -3.90
C LEU A 157 -5.29 -26.61 -2.91
N HIS A 158 -6.18 -27.51 -3.29
CA HIS A 158 -6.55 -28.67 -2.48
C HIS A 158 -5.34 -29.57 -2.21
N GLU A 159 -4.60 -29.95 -3.26
CA GLU A 159 -3.42 -30.82 -3.15
C GLU A 159 -2.27 -30.19 -2.35
N ILE A 160 -2.09 -28.87 -2.48
CA ILE A 160 -1.14 -28.12 -1.64
C ILE A 160 -1.59 -28.13 -0.17
N GLY A 161 -2.89 -28.21 0.10
CA GLY A 161 -3.41 -28.45 1.46
C GLY A 161 -2.80 -29.68 2.11
N HIS A 162 -2.70 -30.78 1.36
CA HIS A 162 -2.04 -32.00 1.83
C HIS A 162 -0.53 -31.84 1.98
N SER A 163 0.12 -31.35 0.94
CA SER A 163 1.59 -31.34 0.85
C SER A 163 2.27 -30.29 1.72
N PHE A 164 1.62 -29.14 1.96
CA PHE A 164 2.23 -27.99 2.64
C PHE A 164 1.66 -27.72 4.04
N ALA A 165 0.37 -28.05 4.28
CA ALA A 165 -0.30 -27.72 5.53
C ALA A 165 -0.82 -28.93 6.31
N ASP A 166 -0.42 -30.13 5.95
CA ASP A 166 -0.83 -31.40 6.57
C ASP A 166 -2.35 -31.59 6.67
N LEU A 167 -3.12 -30.99 5.73
CA LEU A 167 -4.56 -31.09 5.70
C LEU A 167 -5.00 -32.48 5.24
N GLN A 168 -6.17 -32.91 5.70
CA GLN A 168 -6.74 -34.20 5.39
C GLN A 168 -8.00 -34.05 4.54
N ASP A 169 -8.29 -35.05 3.71
CA ASP A 169 -9.56 -35.13 3.00
C ASP A 169 -10.77 -35.16 3.95
N GLU A 170 -11.76 -34.34 3.69
CA GLU A 170 -12.99 -34.28 4.47
C GLU A 170 -14.13 -35.13 3.87
N TYR A 171 -13.96 -35.67 2.66
CA TYR A 171 -14.98 -36.47 2.01
C TYR A 171 -15.05 -37.92 2.56
N VAL A 172 -16.19 -38.56 2.30
CA VAL A 172 -16.48 -39.91 2.74
C VAL A 172 -16.46 -40.84 1.52
N ASP A 173 -15.61 -41.88 1.59
CA ASP A 173 -15.53 -42.95 0.59
C ASP A 173 -15.24 -44.29 1.28
N SER A 174 -16.29 -45.10 1.42
CA SER A 174 -16.18 -46.37 2.10
C SER A 174 -15.33 -47.43 1.37
N ALA A 175 -15.11 -47.25 0.07
CA ALA A 175 -14.24 -48.13 -0.72
C ALA A 175 -12.76 -47.81 -0.51
N VAL A 176 -12.44 -46.52 -0.29
CA VAL A 176 -11.09 -46.03 -0.06
C VAL A 176 -10.67 -46.13 1.41
N ALA A 177 -11.60 -45.97 2.34
CA ALA A 177 -11.36 -45.95 3.78
C ALA A 177 -10.44 -47.08 4.33
N PRO A 178 -10.53 -48.34 3.85
CA PRO A 178 -9.62 -49.41 4.31
C PRO A 178 -8.13 -49.18 3.96
N SER A 179 -7.86 -48.44 2.93
CA SER A 179 -6.48 -48.09 2.50
C SER A 179 -5.81 -47.05 3.39
N PHE A 180 -6.62 -46.36 4.23
CA PHE A 180 -6.15 -45.31 5.16
C PHE A 180 -6.55 -45.72 6.60
N PRO A 181 -5.85 -46.66 7.23
CA PRO A 181 -6.18 -47.09 8.60
C PRO A 181 -5.99 -45.97 9.61
N LEU A 182 -6.85 -45.93 10.65
CA LEU A 182 -6.64 -45.03 11.77
C LEU A 182 -5.60 -45.61 12.70
N ASP A 183 -4.57 -44.82 12.99
CA ASP A 183 -3.56 -45.11 14.01
C ASP A 183 -3.35 -43.89 14.94
N ALA A 184 -2.53 -44.05 15.96
CA ALA A 184 -2.28 -43.01 16.96
C ALA A 184 -1.65 -41.71 16.36
N LEU A 185 -1.14 -41.74 15.13
CA LEU A 185 -0.46 -40.66 14.46
C LEU A 185 -1.31 -40.03 13.34
N SER A 186 -2.39 -40.66 12.92
CA SER A 186 -3.17 -40.26 11.74
C SER A 186 -3.65 -38.81 11.77
N PHE A 187 -3.83 -38.21 12.95
CA PHE A 187 -4.26 -36.81 13.12
C PHE A 187 -3.35 -35.98 14.02
N LEU A 188 -2.11 -36.40 14.20
CA LEU A 188 -1.20 -35.73 15.12
C LEU A 188 -0.99 -34.25 14.74
N ASN A 189 -0.84 -33.98 13.46
CA ASN A 189 -0.59 -32.64 12.90
C ASN A 189 -1.84 -32.03 12.24
N SER A 190 -2.96 -32.74 12.20
CA SER A 190 -4.16 -32.22 11.54
C SER A 190 -4.73 -31.02 12.26
N ALA A 191 -5.02 -29.94 11.51
CA ALA A 191 -5.61 -28.72 12.03
C ALA A 191 -7.14 -28.74 12.09
N HIS A 192 -7.81 -29.58 11.27
CA HIS A 192 -9.25 -29.48 10.99
C HIS A 192 -10.01 -30.82 11.01
N VAL A 193 -9.31 -31.95 11.17
CA VAL A 193 -9.89 -33.29 11.28
C VAL A 193 -9.35 -33.97 12.53
N THR A 194 -10.20 -34.76 13.24
CA THR A 194 -9.82 -35.52 14.44
C THR A 194 -10.65 -36.77 14.61
N ASP A 195 -10.08 -37.78 15.22
CA ASP A 195 -10.77 -38.98 15.71
C ASP A 195 -11.21 -38.87 17.18
N SER A 196 -10.96 -37.76 17.83
CA SER A 196 -11.18 -37.58 19.26
C SER A 196 -11.80 -36.24 19.63
N LEU A 197 -13.02 -36.23 20.13
CA LEU A 197 -13.69 -35.04 20.66
C LEU A 197 -13.09 -34.52 21.98
N SER A 198 -12.23 -35.31 22.64
CA SER A 198 -11.50 -34.84 23.82
C SER A 198 -10.26 -33.98 23.46
N ARG A 199 -9.86 -34.01 22.20
CA ARG A 199 -8.68 -33.26 21.69
C ARG A 199 -9.02 -32.64 20.33
N ILE A 200 -9.72 -31.51 20.36
CA ILE A 200 -10.13 -30.79 19.16
C ILE A 200 -9.01 -29.82 18.76
N PRO A 201 -8.29 -30.06 17.63
CA PRO A 201 -7.19 -29.21 17.20
C PRO A 201 -7.59 -27.75 16.96
N TRP A 202 -8.81 -27.51 16.48
CA TRP A 202 -9.39 -26.18 16.18
C TRP A 202 -10.20 -25.58 17.34
N SER A 203 -9.93 -25.96 18.58
CA SER A 203 -10.67 -25.49 19.77
C SER A 203 -10.70 -23.96 19.91
N ALA A 204 -9.65 -23.26 19.47
CA ALA A 204 -9.57 -21.79 19.45
C ALA A 204 -10.58 -21.12 18.48
N TRP A 205 -11.13 -21.89 17.55
CA TRP A 205 -12.08 -21.43 16.55
C TRP A 205 -13.53 -21.83 16.84
N MET A 206 -13.78 -22.65 17.86
CA MET A 206 -15.13 -23.15 18.16
C MET A 206 -16.14 -22.01 18.30
N GLY A 207 -17.25 -22.12 17.55
CA GLY A 207 -18.31 -21.10 17.52
C GLY A 207 -18.02 -19.89 16.65
N TYR A 208 -16.84 -19.79 16.03
CA TYR A 208 -16.55 -18.71 15.07
C TYR A 208 -17.43 -18.86 13.82
N ASN A 209 -18.04 -17.78 13.36
CA ASN A 209 -18.77 -17.74 12.10
C ASN A 209 -17.80 -17.51 10.93
N ASP A 210 -17.54 -18.54 10.15
CA ASP A 210 -16.61 -18.52 9.00
C ASP A 210 -17.34 -18.20 7.68
N GLY A 211 -18.19 -17.19 7.71
CA GLY A 211 -18.89 -16.71 6.54
C GLY A 211 -19.79 -17.78 5.89
N GLU A 212 -19.56 -18.05 4.61
CA GLU A 212 -20.34 -19.03 3.83
C GLU A 212 -20.17 -20.49 4.30
N LEU A 213 -19.10 -20.80 5.04
CA LEU A 213 -18.86 -22.12 5.61
C LEU A 213 -19.65 -22.35 6.92
N GLY A 214 -20.27 -21.30 7.46
CA GLY A 214 -21.04 -21.35 8.69
C GLY A 214 -20.20 -21.36 9.95
N ALA A 215 -20.77 -21.87 11.04
CA ALA A 215 -20.08 -21.90 12.33
C ALA A 215 -19.05 -23.03 12.38
N ILE A 216 -17.85 -22.72 12.88
CA ILE A 216 -16.86 -23.74 13.22
C ILE A 216 -17.40 -24.58 14.40
N GLY A 217 -17.43 -25.87 14.21
CA GLY A 217 -18.02 -26.84 15.17
C GLY A 217 -17.31 -28.18 15.13
N THR A 218 -18.10 -29.24 15.40
CA THR A 218 -17.67 -30.64 15.24
C THR A 218 -18.70 -31.36 14.41
N TYR A 219 -18.36 -31.66 13.16
CA TYR A 219 -19.23 -32.30 12.19
C TYR A 219 -18.73 -33.71 11.89
N GLN A 220 -19.58 -34.70 12.03
CA GLN A 220 -19.20 -36.10 11.85
C GLN A 220 -18.96 -36.43 10.37
N GLY A 221 -17.95 -37.25 10.12
CA GLY A 221 -17.47 -37.67 8.80
C GLY A 221 -16.22 -36.92 8.35
N GLY A 222 -15.41 -37.60 7.58
CA GLY A 222 -14.12 -37.13 7.06
C GLY A 222 -13.09 -38.24 7.01
N TYR A 223 -11.95 -38.01 6.39
CA TYR A 223 -10.90 -39.01 6.20
C TYR A 223 -11.44 -40.32 5.67
N TYR A 224 -12.28 -40.24 4.63
CA TYR A 224 -12.99 -41.32 3.94
C TYR A 224 -14.06 -42.05 4.77
N ARG A 225 -14.35 -41.66 6.01
CA ARG A 225 -15.26 -42.35 6.95
C ARG A 225 -16.50 -41.54 7.27
N ALA A 226 -17.66 -42.21 7.30
CA ALA A 226 -18.92 -41.60 7.68
C ALA A 226 -19.07 -41.39 9.20
N SER A 227 -18.29 -42.11 10.03
CA SER A 227 -18.37 -42.04 11.50
C SER A 227 -17.03 -42.30 12.16
N GLY A 228 -16.88 -41.88 13.43
CA GLY A 228 -15.64 -42.05 14.19
C GLY A 228 -14.56 -40.99 13.89
N VAL A 229 -14.84 -40.07 12.96
CA VAL A 229 -13.97 -38.93 12.62
C VAL A 229 -14.85 -37.68 12.55
N TRP A 230 -14.30 -36.54 12.94
CA TRP A 230 -14.96 -35.23 12.96
C TRP A 230 -14.12 -34.20 12.26
N ARG A 231 -14.77 -33.22 11.62
CA ARG A 231 -14.16 -32.08 10.94
C ARG A 231 -14.71 -30.75 11.46
N ALA A 232 -14.01 -29.67 11.15
CA ALA A 232 -14.29 -28.34 11.69
C ALA A 232 -15.53 -27.66 11.11
N THR A 233 -15.88 -27.95 9.84
CA THR A 233 -16.98 -27.33 9.09
C THR A 233 -17.86 -28.37 8.41
N GLN A 234 -19.03 -27.95 7.94
CA GLN A 234 -19.87 -28.83 7.11
C GLN A 234 -19.30 -29.02 5.70
N ASN A 235 -18.64 -28.00 5.19
CA ASN A 235 -17.98 -28.00 3.89
C ASN A 235 -16.73 -27.11 3.93
N SER A 236 -15.68 -27.48 3.21
CA SER A 236 -14.47 -26.70 2.99
C SER A 236 -13.83 -27.11 1.65
N LYS A 237 -12.73 -26.46 1.28
CA LYS A 237 -11.96 -26.85 0.09
C LYS A 237 -11.44 -28.29 0.19
N MET A 238 -11.20 -28.81 1.38
CA MET A 238 -10.77 -30.22 1.59
C MET A 238 -11.91 -31.23 1.44
N LEU A 239 -13.17 -30.77 1.26
CA LEU A 239 -14.34 -31.60 0.91
C LEU A 239 -14.77 -31.36 -0.54
N SER A 240 -14.78 -30.11 -1.02
CA SER A 240 -15.34 -29.73 -2.32
C SER A 240 -14.59 -28.57 -2.95
N LEU A 241 -14.31 -28.64 -4.23
CA LEU A 241 -13.80 -27.48 -4.98
C LEU A 241 -14.85 -26.38 -5.11
N GLY A 242 -14.41 -25.14 -5.36
CA GLY A 242 -15.29 -23.97 -5.51
C GLY A 242 -15.74 -23.34 -4.17
N VAL A 243 -15.25 -23.85 -3.05
CA VAL A 243 -15.44 -23.29 -1.71
C VAL A 243 -14.08 -22.90 -1.08
N PRO A 244 -14.05 -21.93 -0.14
CA PRO A 244 -12.80 -21.53 0.50
C PRO A 244 -12.26 -22.60 1.46
N PHE A 245 -11.01 -22.47 1.86
CA PHE A 245 -10.51 -23.11 3.06
C PHE A 245 -11.21 -22.55 4.30
N SER A 246 -11.45 -23.41 5.29
CA SER A 246 -11.97 -22.99 6.60
C SER A 246 -10.92 -22.23 7.41
N ALA A 247 -11.37 -21.51 8.46
CA ALA A 247 -10.46 -20.74 9.31
C ALA A 247 -9.35 -21.60 9.96
N PRO A 248 -9.60 -22.83 10.48
CA PRO A 248 -8.52 -23.71 10.95
C PRO A 248 -7.54 -24.15 9.86
N GLU A 249 -8.02 -24.36 8.63
CA GLU A 249 -7.18 -24.73 7.49
C GLU A 249 -6.29 -23.54 7.06
N LYS A 250 -6.85 -22.33 7.00
CA LYS A 250 -6.10 -21.09 6.75
C LYS A 250 -5.02 -20.84 7.82
N GLU A 251 -5.37 -21.10 9.09
CA GLU A 251 -4.41 -21.01 10.20
C GLU A 251 -3.24 -21.99 10.03
N ALA A 252 -3.52 -23.23 9.61
CA ALA A 252 -2.48 -24.21 9.35
C ALA A 252 -1.49 -23.73 8.28
N PHE A 253 -1.99 -23.26 7.14
CA PHE A 253 -1.14 -22.67 6.11
C PHE A 253 -0.29 -21.50 6.63
N ALA A 254 -0.93 -20.55 7.33
CA ALA A 254 -0.23 -19.37 7.84
C ALA A 254 0.90 -19.75 8.81
N LEU A 255 0.68 -20.72 9.69
CA LEU A 255 1.72 -21.21 10.60
C LEU A 255 2.88 -21.87 9.85
N HIS A 256 2.60 -22.63 8.78
CA HIS A 256 3.65 -23.20 7.94
C HIS A 256 4.43 -22.13 7.17
N TYR A 257 3.76 -21.04 6.72
CA TYR A 257 4.49 -19.91 6.13
C TYR A 257 5.51 -19.33 7.10
N TYR A 258 5.11 -19.04 8.35
CA TYR A 258 6.02 -18.51 9.37
C TYR A 258 7.15 -19.48 9.71
N GLN A 259 6.87 -20.78 9.70
CA GLN A 259 7.92 -21.79 9.89
C GLN A 259 8.92 -21.81 8.74
N ALA A 260 8.45 -21.68 7.50
CA ALA A 260 9.30 -21.70 6.31
C ALA A 260 10.14 -20.43 6.18
N ILE A 261 9.55 -19.25 6.41
CA ILE A 261 10.25 -17.97 6.23
C ILE A 261 11.22 -17.62 7.37
N GLY A 262 11.15 -18.29 8.51
CA GLY A 262 12.07 -18.08 9.64
C GLY A 262 12.10 -16.64 10.15
N ASP A 263 13.29 -16.05 10.22
CA ASP A 263 13.47 -14.66 10.64
C ASP A 263 13.12 -13.70 9.50
N TYR A 264 11.94 -13.09 9.58
CA TYR A 264 11.38 -12.21 8.55
C TYR A 264 11.44 -10.71 8.89
N LEU A 265 11.73 -10.35 10.14
CA LEU A 265 11.81 -8.96 10.58
C LEU A 265 13.24 -8.44 10.45
N SER A 266 13.38 -7.30 9.81
CA SER A 266 14.59 -6.49 9.89
C SER A 266 14.23 -5.01 10.10
N VAL A 267 15.23 -4.21 10.49
CA VAL A 267 15.07 -2.77 10.69
C VAL A 267 16.16 -2.06 9.90
N VAL A 268 15.76 -1.12 9.06
CA VAL A 268 16.71 -0.24 8.37
C VAL A 268 16.70 1.14 8.99
N SER A 269 17.86 1.78 8.99
CA SER A 269 18.05 3.16 9.44
C SER A 269 19.03 3.83 8.49
N GLN A 270 18.55 4.85 7.79
CA GLN A 270 19.38 5.68 6.91
C GLN A 270 19.80 6.98 7.60
N ILE A 271 19.08 7.42 8.62
CA ILE A 271 19.30 8.66 9.37
C ILE A 271 19.32 8.32 10.87
N PRO A 272 20.14 9.00 11.67
CA PRO A 272 20.14 8.83 13.11
C PRO A 272 18.76 9.00 13.72
N GLY A 273 18.32 8.03 14.53
CA GLY A 273 17.04 8.09 15.24
C GLY A 273 15.81 7.72 14.41
N ILE A 274 15.94 7.56 13.09
CA ILE A 274 14.85 7.17 12.19
C ILE A 274 15.00 5.71 11.80
N TYR A 275 13.96 4.94 12.02
CA TYR A 275 13.92 3.51 11.78
C TYR A 275 12.72 3.12 10.93
N GLN A 276 12.91 2.14 10.06
CA GLN A 276 11.82 1.56 9.29
C GLN A 276 11.83 0.04 9.46
N PRO A 277 10.73 -0.57 9.91
CA PRO A 277 10.60 -2.01 9.90
C PRO A 277 10.48 -2.52 8.46
N VAL A 278 11.10 -3.64 8.19
CA VAL A 278 11.03 -4.35 6.91
C VAL A 278 10.57 -5.77 7.19
N THR A 279 9.42 -6.11 6.61
CA THR A 279 8.82 -7.44 6.64
C THR A 279 8.39 -7.83 5.22
N PRO A 280 7.96 -9.06 4.97
CA PRO A 280 7.42 -9.45 3.67
C PRO A 280 6.24 -8.60 3.18
N ASN A 281 5.43 -8.10 4.14
CA ASN A 281 4.36 -7.14 3.88
C ASN A 281 3.98 -6.44 5.19
N ASN A 282 4.42 -5.21 5.37
CA ASN A 282 4.20 -4.46 6.62
C ASN A 282 2.70 -4.33 6.98
N ALA A 283 1.80 -4.29 5.99
CA ALA A 283 0.37 -4.16 6.24
C ALA A 283 -0.26 -5.34 7.01
N LEU A 284 0.42 -6.48 7.07
CA LEU A 284 -0.07 -7.67 7.79
C LEU A 284 0.28 -7.65 9.28
N PHE A 285 1.11 -6.70 9.73
CA PHE A 285 1.68 -6.72 11.06
C PHE A 285 1.28 -5.51 11.90
N SER A 286 1.26 -5.71 13.22
CA SER A 286 1.36 -4.64 14.19
C SER A 286 2.79 -4.55 14.72
N PHE A 287 3.28 -3.31 14.88
CA PHE A 287 4.63 -2.99 15.31
C PHE A 287 4.60 -2.30 16.66
N THR A 288 5.47 -2.72 17.58
CA THR A 288 5.59 -2.11 18.90
C THR A 288 7.05 -1.80 19.20
N TRP A 289 7.36 -0.51 19.28
CA TRP A 289 8.68 0.00 19.65
C TRP A 289 8.78 0.16 21.16
N SER A 290 9.91 -0.21 21.73
CA SER A 290 10.15 -0.11 23.16
C SER A 290 11.62 0.16 23.48
N ALA A 291 11.85 0.88 24.57
CA ALA A 291 13.16 1.10 25.15
C ALA A 291 13.09 0.90 26.66
N ASN A 292 14.22 0.59 27.32
CA ASN A 292 14.23 0.31 28.75
C ASN A 292 13.73 1.53 29.55
N GLY A 293 12.74 1.31 30.42
CA GLY A 293 12.17 2.35 31.29
C GLY A 293 11.25 3.37 30.58
N LYS A 294 10.93 3.16 29.29
CA LYS A 294 10.03 4.04 28.50
C LYS A 294 8.72 3.33 28.17
N THR A 295 7.68 4.12 27.92
CA THR A 295 6.38 3.61 27.42
C THR A 295 6.52 3.13 25.99
N SER A 296 6.00 1.93 25.70
CA SER A 296 6.02 1.38 24.34
C SER A 296 5.09 2.13 23.39
N ILE A 297 5.48 2.25 22.12
CA ILE A 297 4.74 2.96 21.07
C ILE A 297 4.39 1.98 19.97
N LYS A 298 3.11 1.99 19.55
CA LYS A 298 2.62 1.22 18.40
C LYS A 298 2.66 2.05 17.14
N THR A 299 3.05 1.44 16.01
CA THR A 299 3.06 2.05 14.68
C THR A 299 2.48 1.11 13.63
N ASP A 300 2.27 1.62 12.43
CA ASP A 300 1.73 0.90 11.27
C ASP A 300 2.81 0.29 10.34
N GLY A 301 4.09 0.37 10.74
CA GLY A 301 5.19 -0.12 9.91
C GLY A 301 5.76 0.91 8.94
N SER A 302 5.35 2.16 9.02
CA SER A 302 6.00 3.31 8.39
C SER A 302 7.32 3.66 9.09
N TYR A 303 7.98 4.70 8.63
CA TYR A 303 9.14 5.25 9.34
C TYR A 303 8.78 5.66 10.77
N PHE A 304 9.66 5.40 11.70
CA PHE A 304 9.50 5.71 13.11
C PHE A 304 10.64 6.59 13.61
N ASP A 305 10.30 7.77 14.11
CA ASP A 305 11.22 8.68 14.78
C ASP A 305 11.30 8.36 16.27
N ALA A 306 12.27 7.55 16.63
CA ALA A 306 12.47 7.13 18.02
C ALA A 306 13.06 8.25 18.88
N TYR A 307 13.66 9.27 18.25
CA TYR A 307 14.26 10.41 18.92
C TYR A 307 13.19 11.38 19.42
N SER A 308 12.34 11.90 18.52
CA SER A 308 11.23 12.79 18.89
C SER A 308 10.20 12.09 19.78
N ALA A 309 10.04 10.78 19.60
CA ALA A 309 9.18 9.94 20.46
C ALA A 309 9.74 9.74 21.88
N GLY A 310 10.96 10.22 22.17
CA GLY A 310 11.60 10.13 23.47
C GLY A 310 12.02 8.72 23.88
N LEU A 311 12.05 7.76 22.95
CA LEU A 311 12.50 6.39 23.25
C LEU A 311 14.02 6.28 23.34
N ILE A 312 14.75 7.09 22.56
CA ILE A 312 16.20 7.20 22.62
C ILE A 312 16.59 8.65 22.94
N ASP A 313 17.55 8.85 23.84
CA ASP A 313 18.05 10.17 24.20
C ASP A 313 19.53 10.36 23.85
N LYS A 314 20.39 9.43 24.19
CA LYS A 314 21.84 9.55 23.89
C LYS A 314 22.51 8.22 23.57
N SER A 315 22.11 7.15 24.22
CA SER A 315 22.60 5.78 23.98
C SER A 315 21.67 4.77 24.63
N GLY A 316 21.65 3.56 24.13
CA GLY A 316 20.84 2.48 24.71
C GLY A 316 20.49 1.42 23.69
N SER A 317 19.44 0.66 23.96
CA SER A 317 18.85 -0.29 23.03
C SER A 317 17.39 0.07 22.74
N LEU A 318 17.06 0.11 21.48
CA LEU A 318 15.70 0.19 20.98
C LEU A 318 15.27 -1.22 20.55
N SER A 319 14.10 -1.64 20.94
CA SER A 319 13.54 -2.93 20.51
C SER A 319 12.28 -2.72 19.72
N LEU A 320 12.18 -3.43 18.60
CA LEU A 320 10.98 -3.57 17.81
C LEU A 320 10.41 -4.98 18.01
N THR A 321 9.13 -5.07 18.33
CA THR A 321 8.38 -6.33 18.34
C THR A 321 7.28 -6.25 17.31
N THR A 322 7.14 -7.31 16.51
CA THR A 322 6.07 -7.44 15.53
C THR A 322 5.26 -8.72 15.78
N ILE A 323 3.99 -8.70 15.37
CA ILE A 323 3.07 -9.83 15.46
C ILE A 323 2.06 -9.74 14.31
N ASP A 324 1.63 -10.89 13.80
CA ASP A 324 0.57 -10.98 12.77
C ASP A 324 -0.73 -10.33 13.25
N ASN A 325 -1.32 -9.48 12.42
CA ASN A 325 -2.55 -8.74 12.70
C ASN A 325 -3.68 -9.09 11.71
N THR A 326 -3.52 -10.12 10.91
CA THR A 326 -4.52 -10.54 9.90
C THR A 326 -5.77 -11.15 10.52
N GLY A 327 -5.68 -11.66 11.75
CA GLY A 327 -6.73 -12.45 12.38
C GLY A 327 -6.83 -13.90 11.88
N THR A 328 -5.93 -14.32 10.98
CA THR A 328 -5.87 -15.68 10.43
C THR A 328 -5.41 -16.69 11.47
N ILE A 329 -4.61 -16.26 12.46
CA ILE A 329 -4.01 -17.12 13.47
C ILE A 329 -4.60 -16.82 14.85
N ARG A 330 -5.07 -17.83 15.56
CA ARG A 330 -5.60 -17.73 16.92
C ARG A 330 -4.92 -18.66 17.91
N LYS A 331 -4.67 -19.90 17.49
CA LYS A 331 -4.15 -20.96 18.38
C LYS A 331 -2.73 -20.67 18.86
N ASN A 332 -1.89 -20.12 18.00
CA ASN A 332 -0.48 -19.95 18.25
C ASN A 332 0.07 -18.61 17.73
N LEU A 333 -0.69 -17.53 17.96
CA LEU A 333 -0.32 -16.19 17.46
C LEU A 333 1.08 -15.76 17.92
N SER A 334 1.50 -16.19 19.13
CA SER A 334 2.84 -15.89 19.63
C SER A 334 3.98 -16.51 18.79
N ALA A 335 3.71 -17.57 18.02
CA ALA A 335 4.69 -18.15 17.09
C ALA A 335 5.03 -17.22 15.91
N THR A 336 4.17 -16.23 15.64
CA THR A 336 4.40 -15.21 14.61
C THR A 336 5.16 -14.00 15.14
N GLN A 337 5.39 -13.94 16.45
CA GLN A 337 6.05 -12.80 17.07
C GLN A 337 7.55 -12.83 16.81
N GLN A 338 8.07 -11.74 16.29
CA GLN A 338 9.51 -11.51 16.19
C GLN A 338 9.93 -10.24 16.91
N LYS A 339 11.17 -10.22 17.36
CA LYS A 339 11.77 -9.10 18.06
C LYS A 339 13.15 -8.80 17.52
N GLU A 340 13.36 -7.57 17.08
CA GLU A 340 14.66 -7.03 16.71
C GLU A 340 15.15 -6.07 17.81
N THR A 341 16.45 -6.10 18.09
CA THR A 341 17.06 -5.19 19.08
C THR A 341 18.19 -4.41 18.42
N ILE A 342 18.05 -3.09 18.41
CA ILE A 342 18.94 -2.16 17.75
C ILE A 342 19.79 -1.47 18.83
N GLY A 343 21.10 -1.59 18.72
CA GLY A 343 22.02 -0.78 19.51
C GLY A 343 22.01 0.67 19.04
N VAL A 344 21.76 1.60 19.92
CA VAL A 344 21.86 3.03 19.63
C VAL A 344 23.24 3.49 20.07
N ASN A 345 24.11 3.84 19.11
CA ASN A 345 25.47 4.25 19.39
C ASN A 345 25.54 5.64 20.03
N THR A 346 26.47 5.81 20.93
CA THR A 346 26.72 7.07 21.64
C THR A 346 27.29 8.11 20.67
N PRO A 347 26.90 9.40 20.78
CA PRO A 347 27.49 10.49 19.97
C PRO A 347 28.99 10.57 20.15
N VAL A 348 29.72 10.71 19.03
CA VAL A 348 31.18 10.75 19.03
C VAL A 348 31.71 12.15 19.40
N LYS A 349 30.95 13.22 19.07
CA LYS A 349 31.38 14.60 19.33
C LYS A 349 30.18 15.55 19.35
N GLN A 350 30.18 16.47 20.31
CA GLN A 350 29.22 17.56 20.37
C GLN A 350 29.93 18.88 19.99
N LEU A 351 29.43 19.56 18.97
CA LEU A 351 29.87 20.88 18.55
C LEU A 351 28.70 21.84 18.78
N GLY A 352 28.93 22.98 19.46
CA GLY A 352 27.89 23.97 19.70
C GLY A 352 28.18 25.23 18.89
N GLU A 353 27.16 25.77 18.26
CA GLU A 353 27.09 27.14 17.75
C GLU A 353 26.06 27.91 18.58
N SER A 354 25.94 29.22 18.34
CA SER A 354 25.11 30.09 19.20
C SER A 354 23.61 29.81 19.12
N THR A 355 23.15 29.05 18.12
CA THR A 355 21.74 28.83 17.81
C THR A 355 21.36 27.36 17.69
N TYR A 356 22.32 26.44 17.58
CA TYR A 356 22.07 25.02 17.50
C TYR A 356 23.24 24.18 18.03
N VAL A 357 22.92 22.91 18.37
CA VAL A 357 23.90 21.91 18.81
C VAL A 357 23.99 20.83 17.76
N VAL A 358 25.21 20.49 17.33
CA VAL A 358 25.47 19.39 16.40
C VAL A 358 26.00 18.18 17.16
N THR A 359 25.32 17.06 17.03
CA THR A 359 25.75 15.76 17.56
C THR A 359 26.13 14.86 16.39
N GLN A 360 27.39 14.45 16.28
CA GLN A 360 27.85 13.50 15.27
C GLN A 360 27.63 12.08 15.73
N THR A 361 27.09 11.23 14.86
CA THR A 361 26.88 9.79 15.08
C THR A 361 27.56 8.98 13.99
N ASP A 362 27.59 7.66 14.12
CA ASP A 362 28.03 6.73 13.07
C ASP A 362 27.10 6.71 11.83
N LYS A 363 25.88 7.20 11.98
CA LYS A 363 24.86 7.27 10.90
C LYS A 363 24.70 8.64 10.28
N GLY A 364 25.34 9.67 10.83
CA GLY A 364 25.23 11.05 10.37
C GLY A 364 25.14 12.05 11.52
N SER A 365 24.58 13.23 11.25
CA SER A 365 24.52 14.34 12.19
C SER A 365 23.12 14.56 12.74
N ILE A 366 23.01 14.93 14.01
CA ILE A 366 21.79 15.42 14.65
C ILE A 366 21.99 16.89 14.96
N LEU A 367 21.11 17.75 14.45
CA LEU A 367 21.08 19.19 14.76
C LEU A 367 19.88 19.46 15.66
N GLN A 368 20.12 20.14 16.78
CA GLN A 368 19.06 20.57 17.69
C GLN A 368 19.10 22.09 17.84
N PHE A 369 17.99 22.76 17.53
CA PHE A 369 17.84 24.19 17.68
C PHE A 369 17.45 24.58 19.10
N ASP A 370 17.55 25.87 19.42
CA ASP A 370 17.00 26.41 20.67
C ASP A 370 15.50 26.75 20.52
N SER A 371 14.87 27.35 21.52
CA SER A 371 13.43 27.69 21.52
C SER A 371 13.12 29.03 20.85
N LYS A 372 13.90 29.47 19.88
CA LYS A 372 13.70 30.68 19.11
C LYS A 372 13.49 30.33 17.65
N ASP A 373 13.07 31.33 16.86
CA ASP A 373 13.02 31.19 15.41
C ASP A 373 14.46 31.04 14.89
N ASN A 374 14.79 29.87 14.34
CA ASN A 374 16.12 29.55 13.85
C ASN A 374 16.13 29.40 12.33
N GLN A 375 17.28 29.68 11.74
CA GLN A 375 17.53 29.45 10.33
C GLN A 375 18.90 28.83 10.14
N VAL A 376 18.95 27.68 9.47
CA VAL A 376 20.21 27.00 9.14
C VAL A 376 20.33 26.82 7.64
N ASP A 377 21.49 27.22 7.09
CA ASP A 377 21.85 26.94 5.72
C ASP A 377 22.71 25.69 5.64
N LEU A 378 22.23 24.68 4.89
CA LEU A 378 22.93 23.41 4.73
C LEU A 378 24.16 23.49 3.81
N GLN A 379 24.52 24.69 3.24
CA GLN A 379 25.79 24.88 2.53
C GLN A 379 27.01 24.55 3.39
N ASP A 380 26.89 24.80 4.69
CA ASP A 380 27.98 24.57 5.66
C ASP A 380 28.09 23.10 6.07
N ILE A 381 27.11 22.27 5.66
CA ILE A 381 27.07 20.86 5.94
C ILE A 381 27.44 20.11 4.66
N LYS A 382 28.43 19.22 4.74
CA LYS A 382 28.87 18.44 3.59
C LYS A 382 27.72 17.61 3.03
N LEU A 383 27.32 17.86 1.79
CA LEU A 383 26.42 17.01 1.03
C LEU A 383 26.95 15.56 1.03
N GLY A 384 26.06 14.58 1.09
CA GLY A 384 26.42 13.17 1.22
C GLY A 384 26.35 12.63 2.64
N GLN A 385 25.81 13.40 3.59
CA GLN A 385 25.58 12.96 4.97
C GLN A 385 24.08 12.82 5.26
N SER A 386 23.76 11.90 6.14
CA SER A 386 22.42 11.78 6.73
C SER A 386 22.30 12.78 7.89
N ILE A 387 21.22 13.56 7.90
CA ILE A 387 21.03 14.64 8.86
C ILE A 387 19.63 14.52 9.48
N TYR A 388 19.57 14.55 10.81
CA TYR A 388 18.33 14.74 11.56
C TYR A 388 18.33 16.17 12.13
N VAL A 389 17.25 16.91 11.94
CA VAL A 389 17.10 18.26 12.48
C VAL A 389 15.86 18.33 13.36
N ASP A 390 16.07 18.74 14.60
CA ASP A 390 15.01 19.02 15.57
C ASP A 390 14.98 20.55 15.80
N GLY A 391 13.95 21.21 15.29
CA GLY A 391 13.77 22.66 15.40
C GLY A 391 13.39 23.08 16.81
N GLY A 392 12.62 22.25 17.49
CA GLY A 392 12.05 22.63 18.80
C GLY A 392 10.97 23.69 18.66
N PRO A 393 10.65 24.43 19.74
CA PRO A 393 9.67 25.51 19.67
C PRO A 393 10.23 26.73 18.93
N GLY A 394 9.56 27.19 17.90
CA GLY A 394 9.96 28.36 17.10
C GLY A 394 9.28 28.35 15.75
N ALA A 395 9.68 29.28 14.87
CA ALA A 395 9.41 29.22 13.45
C ALA A 395 10.74 28.94 12.75
N ASP A 396 11.01 27.67 12.47
CA ASP A 396 12.32 27.19 12.09
C ASP A 396 12.42 26.92 10.58
N VAL A 397 13.54 27.30 10.00
CA VAL A 397 13.79 27.24 8.56
C VAL A 397 15.10 26.52 8.25
N ILE A 398 15.03 25.52 7.38
CA ILE A 398 16.21 24.89 6.79
C ILE A 398 16.34 25.39 5.35
N LYS A 399 17.53 25.86 4.99
CA LYS A 399 17.87 26.25 3.61
C LYS A 399 18.70 25.20 2.93
N ILE A 400 18.25 24.77 1.76
CA ILE A 400 18.92 23.80 0.89
C ILE A 400 19.44 24.57 -0.36
N PRO A 401 20.75 24.56 -0.65
CA PRO A 401 21.37 25.44 -1.64
C PRO A 401 21.23 24.94 -3.08
N VAL A 402 20.08 24.38 -3.44
CA VAL A 402 19.73 23.89 -4.78
C VAL A 402 18.32 24.30 -5.15
N LYS A 403 17.99 24.25 -6.43
CA LYS A 403 16.61 24.39 -6.88
C LYS A 403 15.88 23.06 -6.76
N LEU A 404 14.64 23.11 -6.31
CA LEU A 404 13.78 21.93 -6.24
C LEU A 404 13.49 21.36 -7.64
N ALA A 405 13.31 22.23 -8.64
CA ALA A 405 13.10 21.83 -10.04
C ALA A 405 14.30 21.10 -10.67
N ASP A 406 15.52 21.32 -10.17
CA ASP A 406 16.73 20.67 -10.69
C ASP A 406 16.98 19.27 -10.06
N THR A 407 16.18 18.87 -9.07
CA THR A 407 16.31 17.59 -8.38
C THR A 407 15.48 16.52 -9.08
N THR A 408 16.11 15.48 -9.61
CA THR A 408 15.42 14.43 -10.40
C THR A 408 14.72 13.39 -9.54
N HIS A 409 15.05 13.27 -8.25
CA HIS A 409 14.39 12.34 -7.32
C HIS A 409 14.39 12.95 -5.92
N PHE A 410 13.27 13.54 -5.57
CA PHE A 410 13.01 14.02 -4.23
C PHE A 410 11.78 13.30 -3.69
N SER A 411 11.91 12.44 -2.70
CA SER A 411 10.77 11.87 -2.00
C SER A 411 10.65 12.52 -0.62
N ILE A 412 9.46 13.01 -0.31
CA ILE A 412 9.11 13.47 1.03
C ILE A 412 8.21 12.41 1.65
N ALA A 413 8.72 11.71 2.68
CA ALA A 413 7.91 10.82 3.49
C ALA A 413 7.49 11.55 4.76
N GLN A 414 6.19 11.69 4.98
CA GLN A 414 5.68 12.29 6.21
C GLN A 414 5.50 11.23 7.29
N MET A 415 6.16 11.44 8.41
CA MET A 415 6.10 10.61 9.61
C MET A 415 5.12 11.19 10.63
N SER A 416 4.69 10.39 11.59
CA SER A 416 3.79 10.82 12.68
C SER A 416 4.35 11.99 13.52
N ASN A 417 5.68 12.11 13.63
CA ASN A 417 6.37 13.09 14.46
C ASN A 417 7.41 13.91 13.70
N GLY A 418 7.49 13.80 12.38
CA GLY A 418 8.47 14.52 11.59
C GLY A 418 8.35 14.23 10.09
N THR A 419 9.17 14.89 9.31
CA THR A 419 9.20 14.72 7.85
C THR A 419 10.55 14.20 7.42
N LEU A 420 10.56 13.11 6.64
CA LEU A 420 11.76 12.54 6.03
C LEU A 420 11.86 13.03 4.59
N ILE A 421 12.99 13.62 4.23
CA ILE A 421 13.29 14.04 2.86
C ILE A 421 14.46 13.22 2.36
N LEU A 422 14.24 12.46 1.29
CA LEU A 422 15.26 11.66 0.64
C LEU A 422 15.63 12.30 -0.70
N GLY A 423 16.88 12.75 -0.83
CA GLY A 423 17.40 13.31 -2.08
C GLY A 423 18.47 12.40 -2.67
N GLU A 424 18.13 11.55 -3.63
CA GLU A 424 19.08 10.59 -4.22
C GLU A 424 20.22 11.29 -4.99
N ASN A 425 19.92 12.37 -5.73
CA ASN A 425 20.93 13.08 -6.53
C ASN A 425 21.78 14.10 -5.77
N LEU A 426 21.34 14.50 -4.58
CA LEU A 426 22.09 15.43 -3.75
C LEU A 426 23.01 14.72 -2.77
N GLY A 427 22.88 13.39 -2.63
CA GLY A 427 23.55 12.62 -1.59
C GLY A 427 23.18 13.08 -0.17
N LEU A 428 22.06 13.79 -0.03
CA LEU A 428 21.54 14.28 1.24
C LEU A 428 20.32 13.46 1.64
N THR A 429 20.35 12.90 2.84
CA THR A 429 19.18 12.33 3.48
C THR A 429 18.86 13.17 4.71
N LEU A 430 17.70 13.81 4.72
CA LEU A 430 17.29 14.75 5.74
C LEU A 430 16.00 14.28 6.41
N ALA A 431 16.01 14.18 7.75
CA ALA A 431 14.79 14.08 8.54
C ALA A 431 14.60 15.37 9.34
N THR A 432 13.36 15.83 9.43
CA THR A 432 13.02 17.06 10.15
C THR A 432 11.95 16.77 11.20
N HIS A 433 12.07 17.42 12.35
CA HIS A 433 11.06 17.45 13.40
C HIS A 433 10.90 18.91 13.85
N GLN A 434 9.65 19.39 13.96
CA GLN A 434 9.35 20.78 14.32
C GLN A 434 10.13 21.78 13.45
N ILE A 435 10.03 21.65 12.14
CA ILE A 435 10.56 22.58 11.13
C ILE A 435 9.39 23.03 10.26
N GLU A 436 9.12 24.33 10.26
CA GLU A 436 7.96 24.91 9.56
C GLU A 436 8.22 25.18 8.08
N SER A 437 9.49 25.30 7.69
CA SER A 437 9.83 25.58 6.29
C SER A 437 11.16 24.97 5.86
N ILE A 438 11.13 24.30 4.70
CA ILE A 438 12.33 23.83 4.00
C ILE A 438 12.46 24.65 2.73
N GLN A 439 13.44 25.57 2.71
CA GLN A 439 13.61 26.55 1.65
C GLN A 439 14.67 26.11 0.64
N PHE A 440 14.25 25.90 -0.60
CA PHE A 440 15.10 25.73 -1.78
C PHE A 440 15.37 27.09 -2.44
N GLN A 441 16.15 27.13 -3.54
CA GLN A 441 16.45 28.37 -4.26
C GLN A 441 15.27 28.92 -5.09
N ASP A 442 14.27 28.07 -5.38
CA ASP A 442 13.10 28.39 -6.22
C ASP A 442 11.77 28.30 -5.47
N PHE A 443 11.66 27.41 -4.49
CA PHE A 443 10.46 27.18 -3.70
C PHE A 443 10.80 26.98 -2.21
N ALA A 444 9.80 27.19 -1.36
CA ALA A 444 9.82 26.68 0.00
C ALA A 444 8.74 25.60 0.15
N VAL A 445 9.04 24.53 0.90
CA VAL A 445 8.13 23.44 1.22
C VAL A 445 7.66 23.60 2.65
N ASN A 446 6.33 23.57 2.84
CA ASN A 446 5.70 23.45 4.15
C ASN A 446 5.50 21.95 4.45
N PRO A 447 6.23 21.37 5.41
CA PRO A 447 6.14 19.94 5.68
C PRO A 447 4.83 19.53 6.37
N ASP A 448 4.11 20.47 7.00
CA ASP A 448 2.95 20.16 7.84
C ASP A 448 1.61 20.19 7.12
N ILE A 449 1.53 20.84 5.96
CA ILE A 449 0.25 21.07 5.29
C ILE A 449 -0.48 19.78 4.93
N HIS A 450 0.25 18.76 4.46
CA HIS A 450 -0.36 17.48 4.08
C HIS A 450 -1.09 16.81 5.24
N GLN A 451 -0.50 16.84 6.43
CA GLN A 451 -1.13 16.29 7.64
C GLN A 451 -2.28 17.18 8.13
N ASN A 452 -2.10 18.49 8.08
CA ASN A 452 -3.13 19.43 8.47
C ASN A 452 -4.37 19.36 7.56
N ALA A 453 -4.18 19.20 6.26
CA ALA A 453 -5.26 19.04 5.29
C ALA A 453 -6.12 17.79 5.58
N LYS A 454 -5.52 16.70 6.04
CA LYS A 454 -6.26 15.49 6.47
C LYS A 454 -7.20 15.73 7.65
N SER A 455 -7.04 16.83 8.41
CA SER A 455 -7.93 17.19 9.52
C SER A 455 -9.27 17.79 9.07
N LEU A 456 -9.37 18.23 7.82
CA LEU A 456 -10.63 18.63 7.18
C LEU A 456 -11.22 17.45 6.39
N ASN A 457 -12.55 17.44 6.22
CA ASN A 457 -13.12 16.53 5.22
C ASN A 457 -12.80 17.04 3.81
N LYS A 458 -12.82 16.15 2.83
CA LYS A 458 -12.43 16.45 1.44
C LYS A 458 -13.29 17.54 0.78
N VAL A 459 -14.55 17.67 1.19
CA VAL A 459 -15.46 18.67 0.64
C VAL A 459 -15.07 20.05 1.13
N ASP A 460 -14.81 20.21 2.42
CA ASP A 460 -14.41 21.50 3.00
C ASP A 460 -13.06 21.97 2.47
N LEU A 461 -12.10 21.06 2.29
CA LEU A 461 -10.80 21.38 1.69
C LEU A 461 -10.99 21.88 0.24
N LYS A 462 -11.74 21.13 -0.58
CA LYS A 462 -12.04 21.53 -1.96
C LYS A 462 -12.73 22.89 -2.01
N ASN A 463 -13.72 23.14 -1.15
CA ASN A 463 -14.43 24.40 -1.09
C ASN A 463 -13.49 25.56 -0.72
N LEU A 464 -12.53 25.33 0.16
CA LEU A 464 -11.53 26.34 0.53
C LEU A 464 -10.62 26.68 -0.66
N GLU A 465 -10.16 25.67 -1.42
CA GLU A 465 -9.37 25.86 -2.64
C GLU A 465 -10.16 26.63 -3.72
N ASP A 466 -11.42 26.27 -3.92
CA ASP A 466 -12.31 26.95 -4.85
C ASP A 466 -12.52 28.43 -4.50
N LEU A 467 -12.63 28.77 -3.20
CA LEU A 467 -12.70 30.15 -2.75
C LEU A 467 -11.42 30.96 -3.09
N TYR A 468 -10.23 30.37 -2.98
CA TYR A 468 -8.98 31.01 -3.41
C TYR A 468 -9.03 31.39 -4.90
N VAL A 469 -9.46 30.45 -5.74
CA VAL A 469 -9.61 30.67 -7.18
C VAL A 469 -10.62 31.77 -7.45
N ALA A 470 -11.76 31.76 -6.78
CA ALA A 470 -12.84 32.70 -7.05
C ALA A 470 -12.55 34.13 -6.64
N TYR A 471 -11.97 34.32 -5.46
CA TYR A 471 -11.68 35.67 -4.95
C TYR A 471 -10.39 36.27 -5.48
N PHE A 472 -9.37 35.44 -5.68
CA PHE A 472 -8.03 35.91 -6.01
C PHE A 472 -7.57 35.53 -7.42
N ASN A 473 -8.37 34.71 -8.13
CA ASN A 473 -8.04 34.16 -9.46
C ASN A 473 -6.62 33.54 -9.47
N ARG A 474 -6.24 32.86 -8.38
CA ARG A 474 -4.91 32.28 -8.22
C ARG A 474 -4.96 30.89 -7.59
N ILE A 475 -3.96 30.08 -7.88
CA ILE A 475 -3.67 28.85 -7.15
C ILE A 475 -3.11 29.21 -5.77
N PRO A 476 -3.63 28.65 -4.66
CA PRO A 476 -3.10 28.93 -3.33
C PRO A 476 -1.67 28.41 -3.15
N GLU A 477 -0.89 29.07 -2.33
CA GLU A 477 0.35 28.56 -1.77
C GLU A 477 0.09 27.78 -0.47
N ALA A 478 0.99 26.85 -0.12
CA ALA A 478 0.82 25.97 1.04
C ALA A 478 0.62 26.71 2.36
N ASN A 479 1.41 27.75 2.65
CA ASN A 479 1.32 28.50 3.91
C ASN A 479 -0.02 29.23 4.06
N GLY A 480 -0.49 29.88 2.99
CA GLY A 480 -1.78 30.56 2.98
C GLY A 480 -2.94 29.58 3.16
N LEU A 481 -2.92 28.47 2.44
CA LEU A 481 -3.94 27.44 2.56
C LEU A 481 -3.92 26.82 3.98
N ASN A 482 -2.74 26.50 4.51
CA ASN A 482 -2.55 25.93 5.84
C ASN A 482 -3.07 26.85 6.96
N TYR A 483 -2.91 28.16 6.82
CA TYR A 483 -3.49 29.13 7.73
C TYR A 483 -5.02 28.99 7.79
N TRP A 484 -5.69 28.94 6.63
CA TRP A 484 -7.16 28.84 6.59
C TRP A 484 -7.68 27.47 7.02
N ILE A 485 -6.97 26.39 6.71
CA ILE A 485 -7.24 25.06 7.28
C ILE A 485 -7.25 25.14 8.81
N SER A 486 -6.24 25.80 9.39
CA SER A 486 -6.15 25.96 10.84
C SER A 486 -7.29 26.80 11.42
N GLN A 487 -7.75 27.86 10.72
CA GLN A 487 -8.90 28.65 11.12
C GLN A 487 -10.22 27.83 11.08
N MET A 488 -10.43 27.05 10.04
CA MET A 488 -11.59 26.16 9.93
C MET A 488 -11.58 25.07 11.00
N LYS A 489 -10.42 24.51 11.28
CA LYS A 489 -10.22 23.55 12.39
C LYS A 489 -10.53 24.17 13.77
N ALA A 490 -10.26 25.48 13.94
CA ALA A 490 -10.63 26.23 15.14
C ALA A 490 -12.10 26.62 15.20
N GLY A 491 -12.93 26.24 14.20
CA GLY A 491 -14.37 26.44 14.19
C GLY A 491 -14.87 27.57 13.28
N MET A 492 -14.00 28.19 12.47
CA MET A 492 -14.43 29.18 11.47
C MET A 492 -15.22 28.46 10.37
N THR A 493 -16.40 29.01 10.03
CA THR A 493 -17.23 28.45 8.95
C THR A 493 -16.73 28.87 7.58
N LEU A 494 -17.07 28.10 6.53
CA LEU A 494 -16.72 28.42 5.16
C LEU A 494 -17.26 29.79 4.72
N GLU A 495 -18.46 30.17 5.17
CA GLU A 495 -19.01 31.51 4.93
C GLU A 495 -18.15 32.61 5.59
N GLN A 496 -17.67 32.40 6.81
CA GLN A 496 -16.79 33.35 7.49
C GLN A 496 -15.44 33.48 6.74
N VAL A 497 -14.91 32.37 6.22
CA VAL A 497 -13.72 32.39 5.35
C VAL A 497 -14.00 33.17 4.08
N GLY A 498 -15.13 32.92 3.40
CA GLY A 498 -15.55 33.66 2.21
C GLY A 498 -15.70 35.16 2.46
N ASN A 499 -16.26 35.56 3.59
CA ASN A 499 -16.36 36.99 3.98
C ASN A 499 -14.97 37.61 4.25
N ALA A 500 -14.05 36.85 4.87
CA ALA A 500 -12.67 37.28 5.06
C ALA A 500 -11.94 37.44 3.72
N PHE A 501 -12.14 36.50 2.78
CA PHE A 501 -11.59 36.55 1.43
C PHE A 501 -12.12 37.76 0.64
N TYR A 502 -13.42 38.02 0.71
CA TYR A 502 -14.00 39.22 0.11
C TYR A 502 -13.36 40.49 0.68
N SER A 503 -13.22 40.58 2.01
CA SER A 503 -12.58 41.72 2.68
C SER A 503 -11.12 41.90 2.26
N ALA A 504 -10.39 40.81 2.08
CA ALA A 504 -9.02 40.86 1.55
C ALA A 504 -9.00 41.28 0.08
N ALA A 505 -9.89 40.72 -0.74
CA ALA A 505 -9.94 40.99 -2.18
C ALA A 505 -10.22 42.47 -2.51
N ILE A 506 -11.11 43.14 -1.77
CA ILE A 506 -11.42 44.58 -1.96
C ILE A 506 -10.25 45.51 -1.56
N SER A 507 -9.27 44.99 -0.81
CA SER A 507 -8.06 45.74 -0.46
C SER A 507 -7.04 45.80 -1.62
N PHE A 508 -7.21 44.92 -2.64
CA PHE A 508 -6.34 44.81 -3.81
C PHE A 508 -7.13 44.85 -5.12
N PRO A 509 -7.91 45.92 -5.38
CA PRO A 509 -8.88 45.97 -6.50
C PRO A 509 -8.23 45.84 -7.88
N GLU A 510 -7.01 46.30 -8.06
CA GLU A 510 -6.26 46.21 -9.33
C GLU A 510 -5.87 44.77 -9.69
N LEU A 511 -5.72 43.87 -8.68
CA LEU A 511 -5.38 42.47 -8.89
C LEU A 511 -6.62 41.59 -8.96
N THR A 512 -7.60 41.83 -8.12
CA THR A 512 -8.77 40.94 -7.92
C THR A 512 -10.00 41.37 -8.72
N GLY A 513 -10.09 42.66 -9.06
CA GLY A 513 -11.28 43.29 -9.63
C GLY A 513 -12.37 43.62 -8.59
N TYR A 514 -12.29 43.09 -7.37
CA TYR A 514 -13.26 43.41 -6.31
C TYR A 514 -12.98 44.80 -5.71
N ARG A 515 -14.02 45.57 -5.45
CA ARG A 515 -13.93 46.88 -4.83
C ARG A 515 -15.07 47.12 -3.85
N SER A 516 -14.85 48.01 -2.91
CA SER A 516 -15.90 48.45 -1.99
C SER A 516 -17.04 49.11 -2.76
N GLY A 517 -18.30 48.84 -2.37
CA GLY A 517 -19.48 49.45 -2.97
C GLY A 517 -19.89 48.85 -4.33
N MET A 518 -19.37 47.70 -4.74
CA MET A 518 -19.84 46.96 -5.95
C MET A 518 -21.33 46.65 -5.80
N SER A 519 -22.10 46.90 -6.89
CA SER A 519 -23.45 46.40 -7.05
C SER A 519 -23.51 44.88 -7.10
N SER A 520 -24.65 44.28 -6.80
CA SER A 520 -24.87 42.85 -6.89
C SER A 520 -24.57 42.32 -8.32
N THR A 521 -24.95 43.08 -9.35
CA THR A 521 -24.68 42.77 -10.76
C THR A 521 -23.18 42.71 -11.07
N GLU A 522 -22.42 43.72 -10.61
CA GLU A 522 -20.97 43.75 -10.81
C GLU A 522 -20.28 42.60 -10.09
N PHE A 523 -20.73 42.31 -8.86
CA PHE A 523 -20.18 41.22 -8.06
C PHE A 523 -20.41 39.84 -8.70
N VAL A 524 -21.65 39.54 -9.12
CA VAL A 524 -21.97 38.29 -9.81
C VAL A 524 -21.18 38.13 -11.09
N ASN A 525 -21.13 39.17 -11.94
CA ASN A 525 -20.35 39.12 -13.19
C ASN A 525 -18.86 38.84 -12.94
N LEU A 526 -18.30 39.38 -11.85
CA LEU A 526 -16.90 39.17 -11.53
C LEU A 526 -16.62 37.71 -11.12
N ILE A 527 -17.52 37.09 -10.35
CA ILE A 527 -17.40 35.66 -10.01
C ILE A 527 -17.44 34.81 -11.28
N TYR A 528 -18.40 35.07 -12.17
CA TYR A 528 -18.53 34.33 -13.43
C TYR A 528 -17.26 34.45 -14.30
N LYS A 529 -16.59 35.60 -14.29
CA LYS A 529 -15.34 35.80 -15.01
C LYS A 529 -14.15 35.13 -14.34
N ASN A 530 -13.95 35.36 -13.04
CA ASN A 530 -12.76 34.92 -12.32
C ASN A 530 -12.78 33.41 -12.02
N ALA A 531 -13.91 32.91 -11.46
CA ALA A 531 -14.03 31.52 -11.07
C ALA A 531 -14.40 30.62 -12.24
N LEU A 532 -15.48 30.98 -12.97
CA LEU A 532 -16.09 30.11 -13.98
C LEU A 532 -15.47 30.28 -15.38
N GLY A 533 -14.55 31.24 -15.58
CA GLY A 533 -13.93 31.50 -16.88
C GLY A 533 -14.88 32.05 -17.95
N ARG A 534 -16.09 32.50 -17.57
CA ARG A 534 -17.11 33.05 -18.48
C ARG A 534 -16.84 34.52 -18.75
N LYS A 535 -16.11 34.82 -19.83
CA LYS A 535 -15.70 36.20 -20.19
C LYS A 535 -16.83 37.18 -20.31
N ASP A 536 -18.01 36.73 -20.77
CA ASP A 536 -19.20 37.55 -20.95
C ASP A 536 -20.02 37.75 -19.65
N GLY A 537 -19.62 37.12 -18.56
CA GLY A 537 -20.30 37.16 -17.28
C GLY A 537 -21.47 36.17 -17.16
N ALA A 538 -22.42 36.47 -16.29
CA ALA A 538 -23.61 35.65 -16.08
C ALA A 538 -24.64 35.82 -17.23
N ASP A 539 -25.31 34.73 -17.58
CA ASP A 539 -26.49 34.78 -18.45
C ASP A 539 -27.66 35.52 -17.74
N PRO A 540 -28.69 35.97 -18.50
CA PRO A 540 -29.77 36.78 -17.91
C PRO A 540 -30.53 36.07 -16.78
N GLU A 541 -30.70 34.76 -16.85
CA GLU A 541 -31.40 33.97 -15.82
C GLU A 541 -30.54 33.85 -14.54
N GLY A 542 -29.27 33.46 -14.68
CA GLY A 542 -28.31 33.39 -13.62
C GLY A 542 -28.10 34.76 -12.96
N MET A 543 -27.98 35.82 -13.74
CA MET A 543 -27.89 37.19 -13.23
C MET A 543 -29.06 37.55 -12.35
N THR A 544 -30.29 37.35 -12.86
CA THR A 544 -31.52 37.68 -12.14
C THR A 544 -31.62 36.86 -10.84
N TYR A 545 -31.34 35.59 -10.92
CA TYR A 545 -31.38 34.70 -9.75
C TYR A 545 -30.40 35.16 -8.66
N TRP A 546 -29.12 35.29 -8.97
CA TRP A 546 -28.09 35.59 -7.98
C TRP A 546 -28.19 37.00 -7.40
N THR A 547 -28.52 38.01 -8.20
CA THR A 547 -28.73 39.36 -7.69
C THR A 547 -29.92 39.41 -6.72
N THR A 548 -30.99 38.64 -7.01
CA THR A 548 -32.15 38.52 -6.10
C THR A 548 -31.76 37.89 -4.76
N GLN A 549 -30.88 36.86 -4.76
CA GLN A 549 -30.43 36.24 -3.52
C GLN A 549 -29.61 37.23 -2.66
N LEU A 550 -28.69 37.99 -3.29
CA LEU A 550 -27.92 39.03 -2.59
C LEU A 550 -28.78 40.17 -2.06
N ASP A 551 -29.61 40.73 -2.92
CA ASP A 551 -30.39 41.92 -2.59
C ASP A 551 -31.47 41.64 -1.53
N SER A 552 -31.94 40.38 -1.47
CA SER A 552 -32.87 39.94 -0.42
C SER A 552 -32.18 39.54 0.90
N GLY A 553 -30.84 39.49 0.92
CA GLY A 553 -30.05 39.06 2.09
C GLY A 553 -30.14 37.56 2.39
N LYS A 554 -30.62 36.73 1.44
CA LYS A 554 -30.61 35.27 1.57
C LYS A 554 -29.19 34.70 1.43
N GLU A 555 -28.38 35.38 0.66
CA GLU A 555 -26.96 35.08 0.50
C GLU A 555 -26.14 36.29 0.92
N SER A 556 -25.03 36.05 1.61
CA SER A 556 -23.95 37.03 1.81
C SER A 556 -22.98 36.96 0.62
N LYS A 557 -22.11 37.96 0.47
CA LYS A 557 -21.06 37.89 -0.53
C LYS A 557 -20.11 36.71 -0.28
N GLY A 558 -19.91 36.33 0.98
CA GLY A 558 -19.09 35.17 1.35
C GLY A 558 -19.72 33.82 1.02
N SER A 559 -21.02 33.65 1.31
CA SER A 559 -21.72 32.39 1.03
C SER A 559 -22.01 32.21 -0.47
N MET A 560 -22.38 33.29 -1.16
CA MET A 560 -22.76 33.22 -2.57
C MET A 560 -21.68 32.69 -3.49
N VAL A 561 -20.40 33.03 -3.27
CA VAL A 561 -19.30 32.54 -4.12
C VAL A 561 -19.24 31.03 -4.07
N HIS A 562 -19.31 30.46 -2.86
CA HIS A 562 -19.35 29.02 -2.67
C HIS A 562 -20.60 28.40 -3.36
N THR A 563 -21.80 28.97 -3.16
CA THR A 563 -23.05 28.45 -3.75
C THR A 563 -23.01 28.46 -5.31
N ILE A 564 -22.42 29.51 -5.91
CA ILE A 564 -22.24 29.59 -7.37
C ILE A 564 -21.30 28.50 -7.86
N ILE A 565 -20.17 28.27 -7.17
CA ILE A 565 -19.18 27.27 -7.57
C ILE A 565 -19.76 25.86 -7.42
N ASP A 566 -20.43 25.55 -6.31
CA ASP A 566 -21.09 24.26 -6.11
C ASP A 566 -22.13 23.99 -7.21
N THR A 567 -22.91 25.01 -7.57
CA THR A 567 -23.86 24.90 -8.68
C THR A 567 -23.13 24.62 -10.00
N ALA A 568 -22.00 25.27 -10.26
CA ALA A 568 -21.24 25.07 -11.47
C ALA A 568 -20.65 23.65 -11.60
N HIS A 569 -20.25 23.04 -10.50
CA HIS A 569 -19.79 21.64 -10.49
C HIS A 569 -20.90 20.65 -10.90
N THR A 570 -22.18 20.97 -10.65
CA THR A 570 -23.30 20.11 -11.07
C THR A 570 -23.46 20.01 -12.59
N PHE A 571 -22.84 20.91 -13.37
CA PHE A 571 -22.85 20.85 -14.83
C PHE A 571 -21.89 19.82 -15.44
N LYS A 572 -21.16 19.06 -14.63
CA LYS A 572 -20.25 17.99 -15.12
C LYS A 572 -20.94 17.08 -16.12
N GLY A 573 -20.37 16.97 -17.33
CA GLY A 573 -20.95 16.20 -18.43
C GLY A 573 -22.09 16.88 -19.21
N ASN A 574 -22.48 18.12 -18.87
CA ASN A 574 -23.42 18.89 -19.64
C ASN A 574 -22.80 19.34 -20.96
N ALA A 575 -23.54 19.25 -22.07
CA ALA A 575 -23.02 19.55 -23.42
C ALA A 575 -22.67 21.04 -23.63
N GLU A 576 -23.34 21.95 -22.93
CA GLU A 576 -23.14 23.40 -23.04
C GLU A 576 -22.19 23.96 -21.98
N TRP A 577 -22.36 23.54 -20.71
CA TRP A 577 -21.69 24.13 -19.58
C TRP A 577 -20.71 23.17 -18.86
N GLY A 578 -20.58 21.93 -19.32
CA GLY A 578 -19.70 20.92 -18.71
C GLY A 578 -18.23 21.38 -18.63
N TRP A 579 -17.78 22.16 -19.62
CA TRP A 579 -16.44 22.72 -19.63
C TRP A 579 -16.14 23.64 -18.44
N VAL A 580 -17.15 24.27 -17.84
CA VAL A 580 -16.99 25.11 -16.63
C VAL A 580 -16.65 24.24 -15.44
N ALA A 581 -17.38 23.13 -15.26
CA ALA A 581 -17.10 22.16 -14.22
C ALA A 581 -15.70 21.54 -14.39
N ASP A 582 -15.32 21.18 -15.65
CA ASP A 582 -13.99 20.65 -15.95
C ASP A 582 -12.87 21.67 -15.65
N LEU A 583 -13.09 22.95 -15.94
CA LEU A 583 -12.13 24.01 -15.60
C LEU A 583 -11.96 24.17 -14.09
N LEU A 584 -13.07 24.16 -13.33
CA LEU A 584 -13.03 24.25 -11.86
C LEU A 584 -12.34 23.04 -11.25
N ASP A 585 -12.69 21.83 -11.69
CA ASP A 585 -12.06 20.59 -11.22
C ASP A 585 -10.56 20.59 -11.47
N ASN A 586 -10.11 21.07 -12.64
CA ASN A 586 -8.70 21.16 -12.98
C ASN A 586 -7.97 22.25 -12.15
N LYS A 587 -8.63 23.38 -11.85
CA LYS A 587 -8.05 24.38 -10.93
C LYS A 587 -7.94 23.84 -9.50
N GLY A 588 -8.96 23.13 -9.00
CA GLY A 588 -8.92 22.44 -7.72
C GLY A 588 -7.82 21.38 -7.69
N MET A 589 -7.71 20.54 -8.74
CA MET A 589 -6.63 19.54 -8.87
C MET A 589 -5.24 20.19 -8.77
N LEU A 590 -5.01 21.31 -9.47
CA LEU A 590 -3.72 22.00 -9.40
C LEU A 590 -3.50 22.64 -8.03
N SER A 591 -4.55 23.16 -7.37
CA SER A 591 -4.48 23.73 -6.02
C SER A 591 -4.07 22.66 -5.00
N ASP A 592 -4.75 21.51 -5.01
CA ASP A 592 -4.42 20.37 -4.15
C ASP A 592 -2.98 19.88 -4.41
N LEU A 593 -2.60 19.71 -5.68
CA LEU A 593 -1.26 19.25 -6.04
C LEU A 593 -0.17 20.21 -5.58
N PHE A 594 -0.29 21.50 -5.90
CA PHE A 594 0.72 22.52 -5.58
C PHE A 594 0.81 22.79 -4.07
N ALA A 595 -0.33 23.09 -3.43
CA ALA A 595 -0.33 23.54 -2.06
C ALA A 595 -0.34 22.38 -1.05
N VAL A 596 -1.12 21.30 -1.30
CA VAL A 596 -1.30 20.21 -0.31
C VAL A 596 -0.34 19.06 -0.58
N GLN A 597 -0.32 18.53 -1.83
CA GLN A 597 0.49 17.35 -2.14
C GLN A 597 1.98 17.69 -2.16
N TRP A 598 2.35 18.82 -2.71
CA TRP A 598 3.77 19.25 -2.78
C TRP A 598 4.17 20.23 -1.67
N GLY A 599 3.22 20.82 -0.96
CA GLY A 599 3.47 21.77 0.12
C GLY A 599 4.19 23.06 -0.33
N LEU A 600 4.01 23.48 -1.60
CA LEU A 600 4.83 24.53 -2.21
C LEU A 600 4.39 25.94 -1.84
N ASN A 601 5.42 26.76 -1.64
CA ASN A 601 5.32 28.21 -1.54
C ASN A 601 6.38 28.84 -2.46
N TYR A 602 6.07 29.99 -3.07
CA TYR A 602 7.10 30.84 -3.63
C TYR A 602 7.86 31.57 -2.52
N LEU A 603 9.03 32.12 -2.84
CA LEU A 603 9.95 32.67 -1.83
C LEU A 603 9.51 34.05 -1.30
N SER A 604 8.60 34.72 -2.00
CA SER A 604 8.03 36.00 -1.57
C SER A 604 6.52 36.06 -1.78
N SER A 605 5.84 36.94 -1.05
CA SER A 605 4.40 37.16 -1.20
C SER A 605 4.05 37.71 -2.59
N GLU A 606 4.92 38.54 -3.20
CA GLU A 606 4.71 39.07 -4.54
C GLU A 606 4.77 37.94 -5.59
N GLU A 607 5.77 37.06 -5.48
CA GLU A 607 5.87 35.87 -6.34
C GLU A 607 4.69 34.92 -6.15
N SER A 608 4.23 34.68 -4.92
CA SER A 608 3.07 33.86 -4.61
C SER A 608 1.80 34.39 -5.30
N ILE A 609 1.59 35.69 -5.28
CA ILE A 609 0.43 36.32 -5.95
C ILE A 609 0.59 36.21 -7.47
N THR A 610 1.71 36.69 -8.02
CA THR A 610 1.93 36.80 -9.46
C THR A 610 1.95 35.43 -10.14
N ASN A 611 2.72 34.50 -9.60
CA ASN A 611 2.83 33.15 -10.16
C ASN A 611 1.56 32.31 -9.90
N GLY A 612 0.91 32.46 -8.74
CA GLY A 612 -0.35 31.80 -8.47
C GLY A 612 -1.47 32.19 -9.45
N MET A 613 -1.55 33.48 -9.82
CA MET A 613 -2.47 33.97 -10.86
C MET A 613 -2.08 33.44 -12.25
N LYS A 614 -0.78 33.42 -12.56
CA LYS A 614 -0.28 32.88 -13.83
C LYS A 614 -0.59 31.37 -13.95
N LEU A 615 -0.39 30.60 -12.89
CA LEU A 615 -0.76 29.18 -12.84
C LEU A 615 -2.26 29.00 -13.11
N ALA A 616 -3.13 29.73 -12.42
CA ALA A 616 -4.57 29.67 -12.62
C ALA A 616 -4.99 29.99 -14.05
N SER A 617 -4.28 30.92 -14.71
CA SER A 617 -4.56 31.31 -16.12
C SER A 617 -4.13 30.26 -17.15
N LEU A 618 -3.22 29.36 -16.82
CA LEU A 618 -2.74 28.27 -17.69
C LEU A 618 -3.61 27.01 -17.57
N VAL A 619 -4.46 26.92 -16.55
CA VAL A 619 -5.42 25.81 -16.42
C VAL A 619 -6.55 25.98 -17.44
N ASN A 620 -6.89 24.90 -18.11
CA ASN A 620 -7.98 24.87 -19.07
C ASN A 620 -8.88 23.63 -18.85
N PRO A 621 -10.07 23.54 -19.49
CA PRO A 621 -10.98 22.40 -19.27
C PRO A 621 -10.40 21.03 -19.63
N THR A 622 -9.32 20.97 -20.43
CA THR A 622 -8.69 19.71 -20.87
C THR A 622 -7.53 19.27 -19.99
N GLY A 623 -7.07 20.11 -19.04
CA GLY A 623 -6.02 19.73 -18.10
C GLY A 623 -5.18 20.87 -17.53
N ILE A 624 -4.11 20.46 -16.84
CA ILE A 624 -3.19 21.34 -16.09
C ILE A 624 -1.75 21.32 -16.61
N SER A 625 -1.46 20.66 -17.73
CA SER A 625 -0.10 20.40 -18.23
C SER A 625 0.73 21.68 -18.43
N ASP A 626 0.13 22.76 -18.94
CA ASP A 626 0.85 24.02 -19.15
C ASP A 626 1.27 24.67 -17.82
N ALA A 627 0.44 24.53 -16.80
CA ALA A 627 0.75 25.00 -15.47
C ALA A 627 1.87 24.16 -14.82
N LEU A 628 1.84 22.84 -14.97
CA LEU A 628 2.91 21.95 -14.49
C LEU A 628 4.25 22.25 -15.16
N ASN A 629 4.25 22.51 -16.47
CA ASN A 629 5.45 22.91 -17.20
C ASN A 629 6.03 24.23 -16.68
N LEU A 630 5.19 25.17 -16.24
CA LEU A 630 5.66 26.44 -15.63
C LEU A 630 6.27 26.20 -14.25
N ILE A 631 5.71 25.30 -13.43
CA ILE A 631 6.26 24.95 -12.12
C ILE A 631 7.62 24.26 -12.29
N GLY A 632 7.75 23.40 -13.31
CA GLY A 632 9.01 22.71 -13.63
C GLY A 632 9.34 21.53 -12.72
N ILE A 633 8.38 21.08 -11.90
CA ILE A 633 8.51 19.91 -11.03
C ILE A 633 7.72 18.77 -11.66
N ALA A 634 8.32 17.58 -11.81
CA ALA A 634 7.62 16.40 -12.30
C ALA A 634 6.82 15.71 -11.16
N ASP A 635 5.68 15.09 -11.49
CA ASP A 635 4.79 14.42 -10.52
C ASP A 635 5.48 13.42 -9.57
N ALA A 636 6.61 12.85 -9.99
CA ALA A 636 7.37 11.88 -9.20
C ALA A 636 8.39 12.50 -8.23
N GLN A 637 8.61 13.82 -8.25
CA GLN A 637 9.69 14.46 -7.48
C GLN A 637 9.33 14.73 -6.02
N ILE A 638 8.04 14.86 -5.71
CA ILE A 638 7.56 15.01 -4.32
C ILE A 638 6.45 13.99 -4.11
N GLN A 639 6.70 12.98 -3.30
CA GLN A 639 5.71 11.99 -2.92
C GLN A 639 5.57 11.98 -1.39
N PHE A 640 4.37 12.23 -0.91
CA PHE A 640 4.01 11.92 0.48
C PHE A 640 3.67 10.43 0.56
N ILE A 641 4.50 9.67 1.29
CA ILE A 641 4.40 8.21 1.46
C ILE A 641 3.67 7.91 2.78
#